data_4ff4030292a50446275bf2f73e86b0ca
#
_entry.id   4ff4030292a50446275bf2f73e86b0ca
#
_cell.length_a   1.000
_cell.length_b   1.000
_cell.length_c   1.000
_cell.angle_alpha   90.00
_cell.angle_beta   90.00
_cell.angle_gamma   90.00
#
_symmetry.space_group_name_H-M   'P 1'
#
loop_
_entity.id
_entity.type
_entity.pdbx_description
1 polymer ?
#
loop_
_entity_poly.entity_id
_entity_poly.type
_entity_poly.pdbx_seq_one_letter_code
_entity_poly.pdbx_strand_id
1 'polypeptide(L)'
;MSRTRVCFLVLVLMAAAIVPAFGQGNPTGTLSGHVSDPDNLALPGVTVTAASPVLQGVRTAVTSGNGDYIIPFLPAGEYTVTFELQGFTTIKRSVGLKMADALPVHAKMALSNVTEVVTVSAAASETAPTATVATTLKASTVEVLPVGRTLTSATLFSPAANDTGPAGAVMISGAMSYDNLNLINGVNVNETQRQQPRTLFIEDAIQETKVSSGNISAEYGRFQGGVVNIITKSGGNDFSGSVRVTFTNDAWRALTPYPGDSAIDNVVPAYELTYGGAMLKDRLWFFTAGRFEKNSANVTAPYTGFNYTRGTKDPRAEGKLTWGLNTKNTAKVSYLKRKESITNDSFSTIMDAASLYDDRTIDSLLAVNYQSVLMNDLFIEGQYSARKMSLLGRGSSFTDLIHGTPVWDRSRGQARSSAPTFCAVCPNYANDMNNWDVYAKANYFISTKQGGTHSIVAGFDIFDDMRKNNQNSSASDYRVQATGAIIDGYNVYPIFKPATTFVEWLPVFQNTVGSDIRTNSIFLNDTWRVSDLMTVNLGVRYDKNNIRDQGGARVADAGLLSPRLGATFDIRHDGKWLANVGFGQYVGTFITQVADAASAAGRQASYSFLYQGPSVNAGATGPYLNSYDALKILFDWWTTTGGPNRAPRQNPTIPGVNTAVDPGVQPATTKEYTAGIAHQLGPKGTVRVDLVYRKFGNVYGDFLDMSTGVVTDPRSGQKFNLDIVNNTDSVKRSYKGMSVQSSYEISRSLQVGGNYMLSYTRGSIEGENAASVTNFASANSYPEYRQASWNYPNGYLNSDQRHRLRVWGTYELPLPSALGRFDLGLLERYDSGRPYDLTMSIDTRPYVTNPGYLAPPSTVTYFISGRGEFRFDGLSATDLSLSWNHSLPGLNKTQVYARFVFNNIFNEQALTSFNTTVLGKSNDSTLAAFNPFTTAPAEGVNWKKGPNFGQTTSPSSYQSPRNYYFSAGFRF
;
A
#
# COMPACT_ATOMS: atom_id res chain seq x y z
N MET A 1 -8.06 -5.68 47.80
CA MET A 1 -8.89 -4.55 47.31
C MET A 1 -10.10 -5.12 46.59
N SER A 2 -11.32 -4.58 46.82
CA SER A 2 -12.52 -5.10 46.17
C SER A 2 -12.47 -4.85 44.66
N ARG A 3 -13.00 -5.78 43.86
CA ARG A 3 -13.06 -5.70 42.37
C ARG A 3 -13.63 -4.38 41.86
N THR A 4 -14.57 -3.77 42.61
CA THR A 4 -15.15 -2.44 42.29
C THR A 4 -14.11 -1.31 42.43
N ARG A 5 -13.14 -1.40 43.32
CA ARG A 5 -12.08 -0.38 43.46
C ARG A 5 -11.04 -0.46 42.34
N VAL A 6 -10.79 -1.65 41.78
CA VAL A 6 -9.88 -1.82 40.63
C VAL A 6 -10.54 -1.28 39.35
N CYS A 7 -11.83 -1.58 39.11
CA CYS A 7 -12.56 -0.99 37.99
C CYS A 7 -12.66 0.54 38.11
N PHE A 8 -12.87 1.05 39.32
CA PHE A 8 -12.91 2.50 39.56
C PHE A 8 -11.51 3.13 39.40
N LEU A 9 -10.44 2.43 39.84
CA LEU A 9 -9.06 2.91 39.65
C LEU A 9 -8.65 2.89 38.16
N VAL A 10 -9.05 1.89 37.39
CA VAL A 10 -8.86 1.83 35.94
C VAL A 10 -9.65 2.93 35.24
N LEU A 11 -10.88 3.23 35.65
CA LEU A 11 -11.68 4.34 35.15
C LEU A 11 -11.09 5.71 35.53
N VAL A 12 -10.57 5.85 36.73
CA VAL A 12 -9.90 7.07 37.22
C VAL A 12 -8.52 7.24 36.55
N LEU A 13 -7.78 6.17 36.32
CA LEU A 13 -6.53 6.19 35.55
C LEU A 13 -6.79 6.51 34.06
N MET A 14 -7.90 6.05 33.47
CA MET A 14 -8.35 6.47 32.16
C MET A 14 -8.74 7.96 32.11
N ALA A 15 -9.33 8.50 33.19
CA ALA A 15 -9.70 9.91 33.29
C ALA A 15 -8.52 10.84 33.66
N ALA A 16 -7.51 10.32 34.38
CA ALA A 16 -6.29 11.07 34.75
C ALA A 16 -5.21 11.06 33.66
N ALA A 17 -5.34 10.25 32.61
CA ALA A 17 -4.45 10.18 31.46
C ALA A 17 -4.68 11.30 30.42
N ILE A 18 -5.18 12.46 30.82
CA ILE A 18 -5.16 13.71 29.99
C ILE A 18 -3.77 14.38 30.03
N VAL A 19 -2.72 13.58 30.19
CA VAL A 19 -1.35 13.99 29.87
C VAL A 19 -1.06 13.45 28.44
N PRO A 20 -0.43 14.18 27.56
CA PRO A 20 -0.18 13.72 26.19
C PRO A 20 0.61 12.41 26.20
N ALA A 21 -0.08 11.30 26.02
CA ALA A 21 0.47 9.97 25.92
C ALA A 21 0.68 9.61 24.44
N PHE A 22 1.66 8.80 24.16
CA PHE A 22 2.39 8.68 22.88
C PHE A 22 2.12 7.36 22.11
N GLY A 23 1.78 7.37 20.94
CA GLY A 23 1.63 6.74 19.63
C GLY A 23 1.63 5.19 19.39
N GLN A 24 1.36 4.70 18.14
CA GLN A 24 1.12 3.29 17.72
C GLN A 24 2.19 2.26 18.17
N GLY A 25 1.78 1.10 18.73
CA GLY A 25 2.66 0.11 19.34
C GLY A 25 3.61 -0.62 18.38
N ASN A 26 4.84 -0.87 18.81
CA ASN A 26 5.78 -1.75 18.12
C ASN A 26 5.23 -3.18 18.17
N PRO A 27 5.03 -3.88 17.03
CA PRO A 27 4.41 -5.20 17.00
C PRO A 27 5.33 -6.25 17.59
N THR A 28 5.13 -6.55 18.87
CA THR A 28 5.81 -7.59 19.62
C THR A 28 4.90 -8.81 19.77
N GLY A 29 5.47 -10.00 19.92
CA GLY A 29 4.74 -11.21 20.27
C GLY A 29 4.59 -11.39 21.78
N THR A 30 3.77 -12.35 22.15
CA THR A 30 3.51 -12.74 23.55
C THR A 30 3.64 -14.24 23.68
N LEU A 31 4.33 -14.71 24.73
CA LEU A 31 4.28 -16.10 25.17
C LEU A 31 3.33 -16.20 26.36
N SER A 32 2.46 -17.20 26.35
CA SER A 32 1.56 -17.50 27.47
C SER A 32 1.43 -19.01 27.63
N GLY A 33 0.90 -19.48 28.72
CA GLY A 33 0.68 -20.90 28.84
C GLY A 33 0.22 -21.32 30.23
N HIS A 34 0.11 -22.63 30.37
CA HIS A 34 -0.30 -23.31 31.62
C HIS A 34 0.78 -24.29 32.00
N VAL A 35 1.14 -24.33 33.30
CA VAL A 35 2.09 -25.28 33.87
C VAL A 35 1.36 -26.18 34.85
N SER A 36 1.50 -27.49 34.67
CA SER A 36 0.89 -28.51 35.51
C SER A 36 1.88 -29.60 35.92
N ASP A 37 1.50 -30.38 36.91
CA ASP A 37 2.18 -31.63 37.28
C ASP A 37 1.76 -32.82 36.38
N PRO A 38 2.28 -34.03 36.56
CA PRO A 38 1.90 -35.22 35.82
C PRO A 38 0.42 -35.60 35.95
N ASP A 39 -0.24 -35.22 37.05
CA ASP A 39 -1.66 -35.49 37.31
C ASP A 39 -2.58 -34.38 36.78
N ASN A 40 -2.05 -33.42 36.00
CA ASN A 40 -2.72 -32.23 35.45
C ASN A 40 -3.18 -31.22 36.52
N LEU A 41 -2.60 -31.26 37.72
CA LEU A 41 -2.84 -30.22 38.72
C LEU A 41 -2.01 -28.99 38.43
N ALA A 42 -2.60 -27.81 38.58
CA ALA A 42 -1.93 -26.55 38.32
C ALA A 42 -0.73 -26.35 39.25
N LEU A 43 0.41 -25.91 38.69
CA LEU A 43 1.63 -25.59 39.46
C LEU A 43 1.80 -24.07 39.59
N PRO A 44 1.44 -23.48 40.76
CA PRO A 44 1.71 -22.07 41.05
C PRO A 44 3.18 -21.85 41.41
N GLY A 45 3.69 -20.64 41.18
CA GLY A 45 5.04 -20.23 41.58
C GLY A 45 6.18 -20.71 40.69
N VAL A 46 5.90 -21.36 39.57
CA VAL A 46 6.93 -21.71 38.57
C VAL A 46 7.50 -20.45 37.94
N THR A 47 8.83 -20.32 37.97
CA THR A 47 9.54 -19.27 37.26
C THR A 47 9.68 -19.68 35.78
N VAL A 48 9.12 -18.87 34.89
CA VAL A 48 9.21 -19.05 33.42
C VAL A 48 10.12 -17.99 32.86
N THR A 49 11.23 -18.38 32.22
CA THR A 49 12.23 -17.49 31.65
C THR A 49 12.28 -17.65 30.15
N ALA A 50 12.10 -16.56 29.42
CA ALA A 50 12.28 -16.46 27.96
C ALA A 50 13.62 -15.79 27.63
N ALA A 51 14.47 -16.48 26.86
CA ALA A 51 15.76 -15.99 26.39
C ALA A 51 15.86 -16.13 24.87
N SER A 52 16.47 -15.15 24.20
CA SER A 52 16.67 -15.16 22.75
C SER A 52 17.83 -14.22 22.35
N PRO A 53 18.57 -14.52 21.27
CA PRO A 53 19.58 -13.59 20.72
C PRO A 53 19.00 -12.24 20.25
N VAL A 54 17.71 -12.22 19.87
CA VAL A 54 17.02 -10.98 19.45
C VAL A 54 16.42 -10.18 20.60
N LEU A 55 16.38 -10.78 21.81
CA LEU A 55 15.87 -10.15 23.02
C LEU A 55 17.01 -9.44 23.77
N GLN A 56 16.76 -8.22 24.19
CA GLN A 56 17.67 -7.47 25.04
C GLN A 56 17.53 -7.99 26.50
N GLY A 57 18.48 -8.83 26.95
CA GLY A 57 18.41 -9.54 28.23
C GLY A 57 17.44 -10.73 28.19
N VAL A 58 16.85 -11.06 29.35
CA VAL A 58 15.84 -12.12 29.50
C VAL A 58 14.52 -11.52 29.99
N ARG A 59 13.42 -12.24 29.80
CA ARG A 59 12.11 -11.89 30.38
C ARG A 59 11.63 -13.04 31.25
N THR A 60 11.08 -12.72 32.39
CA THR A 60 10.58 -13.72 33.35
C THR A 60 9.14 -13.43 33.76
N ALA A 61 8.37 -14.49 33.98
CA ALA A 61 7.06 -14.46 34.61
C ALA A 61 6.98 -15.57 35.66
N VAL A 62 6.05 -15.44 36.63
CA VAL A 62 5.75 -16.46 37.60
C VAL A 62 4.32 -16.93 37.40
N THR A 63 4.09 -18.24 37.44
CA THR A 63 2.75 -18.81 37.26
C THR A 63 1.80 -18.38 38.38
N SER A 64 0.56 -18.07 37.99
CA SER A 64 -0.54 -17.71 38.90
C SER A 64 -0.96 -18.89 39.78
N GLY A 65 -1.89 -18.64 40.72
CA GLY A 65 -2.51 -19.71 41.54
C GLY A 65 -3.19 -20.82 40.74
N ASN A 66 -3.51 -20.55 39.44
CA ASN A 66 -4.09 -21.51 38.53
C ASN A 66 -3.06 -22.10 37.52
N GLY A 67 -1.75 -21.89 37.74
CA GLY A 67 -0.68 -22.39 36.88
C GLY A 67 -0.48 -21.61 35.58
N ASP A 68 -1.20 -20.51 35.34
CA ASP A 68 -1.12 -19.73 34.09
C ASP A 68 -0.05 -18.65 34.19
N TYR A 69 0.61 -18.34 33.03
CA TYR A 69 1.60 -17.27 32.93
C TYR A 69 1.48 -16.52 31.62
N ILE A 70 2.02 -15.29 31.54
CA ILE A 70 2.13 -14.48 30.34
C ILE A 70 3.45 -13.70 30.33
N ILE A 71 4.16 -13.69 29.19
CA ILE A 71 5.36 -12.88 28.91
C ILE A 71 5.11 -12.07 27.65
N PRO A 72 4.75 -10.80 27.75
CA PRO A 72 4.50 -9.90 26.62
C PRO A 72 5.79 -9.21 26.15
N PHE A 73 5.64 -8.38 25.11
CA PHE A 73 6.66 -7.49 24.56
C PHE A 73 7.92 -8.19 24.03
N LEU A 74 7.75 -9.39 23.51
CA LEU A 74 8.85 -10.18 22.95
C LEU A 74 9.04 -9.85 21.46
N PRO A 75 10.24 -9.45 20.99
CA PRO A 75 10.56 -9.36 19.58
C PRO A 75 10.34 -10.68 18.85
N ALA A 76 10.02 -10.65 17.56
CA ALA A 76 9.95 -11.86 16.75
C ALA A 76 11.34 -12.54 16.69
N GLY A 77 11.38 -13.86 16.88
CA GLY A 77 12.64 -14.63 16.89
C GLY A 77 12.50 -16.02 17.51
N GLU A 78 13.62 -16.72 17.59
CA GLU A 78 13.70 -18.03 18.24
C GLU A 78 13.99 -17.84 19.74
N TYR A 79 13.20 -18.51 20.59
CA TYR A 79 13.27 -18.39 22.06
C TYR A 79 13.55 -19.74 22.70
N THR A 80 14.38 -19.72 23.75
CA THR A 80 14.45 -20.80 24.75
C THR A 80 13.60 -20.39 25.93
N VAL A 81 12.52 -21.14 26.19
CA VAL A 81 11.64 -20.97 27.34
C VAL A 81 12.02 -22.01 28.41
N THR A 82 12.44 -21.54 29.56
CA THR A 82 12.86 -22.38 30.71
C THR A 82 11.82 -22.31 31.83
N PHE A 83 11.41 -23.46 32.35
CA PHE A 83 10.47 -23.61 33.47
C PHE A 83 11.21 -24.19 34.67
N GLU A 84 11.19 -23.46 35.79
CA GLU A 84 11.93 -23.81 37.01
C GLU A 84 11.05 -23.68 38.24
N LEU A 85 11.03 -24.74 39.06
CA LEU A 85 10.40 -24.77 40.35
C LEU A 85 11.22 -25.71 41.27
N GLN A 86 11.49 -25.27 42.50
CA GLN A 86 12.24 -26.09 43.44
C GLN A 86 11.52 -27.42 43.71
N GLY A 87 12.25 -28.54 43.61
CA GLY A 87 11.69 -29.89 43.75
C GLY A 87 11.11 -30.49 42.47
N PHE A 88 11.13 -29.78 41.35
CA PHE A 88 10.69 -30.25 40.04
C PHE A 88 11.84 -30.27 39.02
N THR A 89 11.73 -31.13 38.03
CA THR A 89 12.69 -31.20 36.90
C THR A 89 12.57 -29.97 36.03
N THR A 90 13.69 -29.26 35.77
CA THR A 90 13.74 -28.11 34.90
C THR A 90 13.43 -28.50 33.45
N ILE A 91 12.50 -27.80 32.81
CA ILE A 91 12.13 -28.03 31.39
C ILE A 91 12.63 -26.85 30.56
N LYS A 92 13.25 -27.15 29.40
CA LYS A 92 13.62 -26.16 28.38
C LYS A 92 12.89 -26.48 27.07
N ARG A 93 12.24 -25.46 26.46
CA ARG A 93 11.58 -25.57 25.17
C ARG A 93 12.10 -24.50 24.21
N SER A 94 12.43 -24.90 23.00
CA SER A 94 12.73 -23.97 21.92
C SER A 94 11.46 -23.70 21.12
N VAL A 95 11.11 -22.41 20.92
CA VAL A 95 9.91 -21.98 20.20
C VAL A 95 10.21 -20.79 19.31
N GLY A 96 9.60 -20.75 18.12
CA GLY A 96 9.70 -19.63 17.19
C GLY A 96 8.52 -18.68 17.33
N LEU A 97 8.75 -17.47 17.83
CA LEU A 97 7.74 -16.44 18.00
C LEU A 97 7.72 -15.50 16.79
N LYS A 98 6.56 -15.34 16.16
CA LYS A 98 6.35 -14.40 15.05
C LYS A 98 5.81 -13.06 15.54
N MET A 99 5.92 -12.05 14.72
CA MET A 99 5.38 -10.71 14.95
C MET A 99 3.88 -10.74 15.28
N ALA A 100 3.49 -10.06 16.36
CA ALA A 100 2.10 -9.94 16.82
C ALA A 100 1.37 -11.28 16.96
N ASP A 101 2.10 -12.34 17.32
CA ASP A 101 1.53 -13.65 17.68
C ASP A 101 1.43 -13.78 19.20
N ALA A 102 0.37 -14.43 19.66
CA ALA A 102 0.22 -14.92 21.01
C ALA A 102 0.42 -16.45 20.98
N LEU A 103 1.63 -16.91 21.34
CA LEU A 103 2.01 -18.31 21.28
C LEU A 103 1.82 -18.97 22.62
N PRO A 104 0.92 -19.97 22.76
CA PRO A 104 0.79 -20.74 23.98
C PRO A 104 1.95 -21.76 24.08
N VAL A 105 2.65 -21.77 25.21
CA VAL A 105 3.72 -22.74 25.53
C VAL A 105 3.41 -23.37 26.87
N HIS A 106 2.82 -24.55 26.84
CA HIS A 106 2.45 -25.31 28.07
C HIS A 106 3.61 -26.16 28.54
N ALA A 107 3.69 -26.43 29.85
CA ALA A 107 4.68 -27.35 30.42
C ALA A 107 4.04 -28.29 31.42
N LYS A 108 4.48 -29.55 31.43
CA LYS A 108 4.10 -30.56 32.40
C LYS A 108 5.35 -31.01 33.16
N MET A 109 5.48 -30.57 34.42
CA MET A 109 6.69 -30.73 35.21
C MET A 109 6.58 -31.93 36.16
N ALA A 110 7.56 -32.82 36.12
CA ALA A 110 7.63 -33.97 37.05
C ALA A 110 8.47 -33.62 38.30
N LEU A 111 8.17 -34.24 39.41
CA LEU A 111 9.00 -34.17 40.63
C LEU A 111 10.42 -34.67 40.30
N SER A 112 11.42 -33.94 40.75
CA SER A 112 12.82 -34.30 40.57
C SER A 112 13.35 -35.17 41.70
N ASN A 113 13.84 -36.37 41.40
CA ASN A 113 14.60 -37.20 42.28
C ASN A 113 16.12 -36.93 42.19
N VAL A 114 16.58 -36.25 41.12
CA VAL A 114 17.97 -35.83 40.84
C VAL A 114 17.89 -34.61 39.95
N THR A 115 18.93 -33.77 39.93
CA THR A 115 19.00 -32.55 39.09
C THR A 115 19.13 -32.94 37.59
N GLU A 116 18.04 -33.35 36.96
CA GLU A 116 17.99 -33.60 35.51
C GLU A 116 17.38 -32.42 34.80
N VAL A 117 17.99 -32.03 33.66
CA VAL A 117 17.47 -31.02 32.75
C VAL A 117 16.94 -31.76 31.53
N VAL A 118 15.63 -31.76 31.34
CA VAL A 118 14.99 -32.31 30.14
C VAL A 118 14.91 -31.21 29.07
N THR A 119 15.73 -31.33 28.05
CA THR A 119 15.65 -30.45 26.87
C THR A 119 14.69 -31.07 25.86
N VAL A 120 13.50 -30.49 25.70
CA VAL A 120 12.56 -30.85 24.65
C VAL A 120 12.80 -29.89 23.50
N SER A 121 13.52 -30.34 22.45
CA SER A 121 13.63 -29.61 21.21
C SER A 121 12.29 -29.77 20.47
N ALA A 122 11.40 -28.83 20.65
CA ALA A 122 10.24 -28.70 19.80
C ALA A 122 10.70 -28.05 18.49
N ALA A 123 11.17 -28.86 17.54
CA ALA A 123 11.48 -28.43 16.18
C ALA A 123 10.22 -28.17 15.35
N ALA A 124 9.10 -27.87 15.98
CA ALA A 124 7.88 -27.54 15.31
C ALA A 124 7.51 -26.10 15.63
N SER A 125 7.31 -25.33 14.60
CA SER A 125 6.50 -24.12 14.68
C SER A 125 5.13 -24.50 15.27
N GLU A 126 4.96 -24.39 16.59
CA GLU A 126 3.62 -24.48 17.15
C GLU A 126 2.77 -23.44 16.42
N THR A 127 1.70 -23.91 15.78
CA THR A 127 0.78 -23.03 15.08
C THR A 127 0.03 -22.24 16.13
N ALA A 128 0.29 -20.94 16.24
CA ALA A 128 -0.46 -20.12 17.19
C ALA A 128 -1.96 -20.25 16.89
N PRO A 129 -2.81 -20.53 17.88
CA PRO A 129 -4.25 -20.63 17.73
C PRO A 129 -4.83 -19.24 17.47
N THR A 130 -4.68 -18.74 16.25
CA THR A 130 -5.16 -17.43 15.86
C THR A 130 -6.20 -17.52 14.75
N ALA A 131 -7.29 -16.80 14.93
CA ALA A 131 -8.29 -16.63 13.89
C ALA A 131 -7.84 -15.69 12.77
N THR A 132 -6.76 -14.92 12.95
CA THR A 132 -6.22 -13.98 11.96
C THR A 132 -5.67 -14.73 10.74
N VAL A 133 -6.10 -14.32 9.55
CA VAL A 133 -5.53 -14.80 8.28
C VAL A 133 -4.31 -13.96 7.95
N ALA A 134 -3.12 -14.54 8.02
CA ALA A 134 -1.88 -13.82 7.79
C ALA A 134 -0.79 -14.68 7.15
N THR A 135 0.15 -14.02 6.48
CA THR A 135 1.39 -14.59 5.94
C THR A 135 2.56 -13.81 6.49
N THR A 136 3.55 -14.52 7.02
CA THR A 136 4.77 -13.92 7.56
C THR A 136 5.97 -14.34 6.73
N LEU A 137 6.79 -13.37 6.31
CA LEU A 137 8.01 -13.57 5.55
C LEU A 137 9.21 -13.10 6.38
N LYS A 138 10.04 -14.05 6.85
CA LYS A 138 11.27 -13.77 7.59
C LYS A 138 12.39 -13.36 6.64
N ALA A 139 13.31 -12.50 7.10
CA ALA A 139 14.50 -12.11 6.32
C ALA A 139 15.34 -13.32 5.88
N SER A 140 15.51 -14.34 6.74
CA SER A 140 16.24 -15.57 6.39
C SER A 140 15.63 -16.32 5.21
N THR A 141 14.31 -16.31 5.06
CA THR A 141 13.60 -16.91 3.91
C THR A 141 13.85 -16.12 2.62
N VAL A 142 13.81 -14.78 2.69
CA VAL A 142 14.10 -13.89 1.56
C VAL A 142 15.55 -14.03 1.06
N GLU A 143 16.48 -14.37 1.94
CA GLU A 143 17.88 -14.54 1.60
C GLU A 143 18.15 -15.80 0.74
N VAL A 144 17.34 -16.82 0.86
CA VAL A 144 17.49 -18.08 0.12
C VAL A 144 16.53 -18.12 -1.07
N LEU A 145 15.27 -17.76 -0.90
CA LEU A 145 14.28 -17.78 -1.99
C LEU A 145 14.50 -16.64 -3.00
N PRO A 146 14.23 -16.85 -4.30
CA PRO A 146 14.31 -15.81 -5.33
C PRO A 146 13.14 -14.82 -5.23
N VAL A 147 12.85 -14.32 -4.03
CA VAL A 147 11.85 -13.29 -3.77
C VAL A 147 12.55 -11.94 -3.77
N GLY A 148 11.96 -10.96 -4.43
CA GLY A 148 12.44 -9.59 -4.38
C GLY A 148 12.41 -9.07 -2.94
N ARG A 149 13.38 -8.22 -2.58
CA ARG A 149 13.58 -7.70 -1.21
C ARG A 149 12.74 -6.46 -0.92
N THR A 150 11.98 -5.96 -1.91
CA THR A 150 11.10 -4.78 -1.74
C THR A 150 9.85 -5.12 -0.93
N LEU A 151 9.23 -4.10 -0.33
CA LEU A 151 7.93 -4.24 0.36
C LEU A 151 6.87 -4.87 -0.55
N THR A 152 6.78 -4.40 -1.79
CA THR A 152 5.83 -4.94 -2.78
C THR A 152 6.05 -6.42 -3.00
N SER A 153 7.29 -6.86 -3.25
CA SER A 153 7.62 -8.27 -3.47
C SER A 153 7.30 -9.14 -2.25
N ALA A 154 7.63 -8.66 -1.05
CA ALA A 154 7.29 -9.33 0.20
C ALA A 154 5.77 -9.43 0.43
N THR A 155 5.03 -8.37 0.12
CA THR A 155 3.55 -8.37 0.22
C THR A 155 2.93 -9.32 -0.81
N LEU A 156 3.45 -9.34 -2.04
CA LEU A 156 3.00 -10.23 -3.11
C LEU A 156 3.32 -11.70 -2.88
N PHE A 157 4.12 -12.05 -1.88
CA PHE A 157 4.28 -13.43 -1.45
C PHE A 157 3.05 -13.96 -0.69
N SER A 158 2.23 -13.07 -0.11
CA SER A 158 0.95 -13.44 0.49
C SER A 158 -0.08 -13.86 -0.58
N PRO A 159 -0.82 -14.96 -0.41
CA PRO A 159 -1.82 -15.40 -1.37
C PRO A 159 -2.94 -14.37 -1.61
N ALA A 160 -3.31 -13.60 -0.58
CA ALA A 160 -4.39 -12.61 -0.63
C ALA A 160 -4.00 -11.29 -1.31
N ALA A 161 -2.72 -11.07 -1.63
CA ALA A 161 -2.21 -9.84 -2.23
C ALA A 161 -1.93 -10.04 -3.73
N ASN A 162 -2.29 -9.06 -4.56
CA ASN A 162 -1.98 -9.02 -5.99
C ASN A 162 -1.62 -7.58 -6.42
N ASP A 163 -1.04 -7.42 -7.60
CA ASP A 163 -0.59 -6.15 -8.19
C ASP A 163 -1.49 -5.68 -9.34
N THR A 164 -2.76 -6.06 -9.30
CA THR A 164 -3.74 -5.71 -10.35
C THR A 164 -4.32 -4.30 -10.18
N GLY A 165 -3.97 -3.59 -9.13
CA GLY A 165 -4.35 -2.20 -8.93
C GLY A 165 -3.72 -1.26 -9.97
N PRO A 166 -4.18 0.00 -10.04
CA PRO A 166 -3.68 0.99 -10.98
C PRO A 166 -2.15 1.15 -10.87
N ALA A 167 -1.47 1.14 -12.02
CA ALA A 167 -0.01 1.22 -12.14
C ALA A 167 0.75 0.13 -11.33
N GLY A 168 0.14 -1.05 -11.16
CA GLY A 168 0.73 -2.15 -10.40
C GLY A 168 0.63 -2.00 -8.88
N ALA A 169 -0.25 -1.13 -8.39
CA ALA A 169 -0.47 -0.95 -6.95
C ALA A 169 -1.02 -2.23 -6.31
N VAL A 170 -0.54 -2.54 -5.10
CA VAL A 170 -0.92 -3.78 -4.40
C VAL A 170 -2.32 -3.67 -3.83
N MET A 171 -3.13 -4.67 -4.13
CA MET A 171 -4.48 -4.87 -3.59
C MET A 171 -4.47 -6.09 -2.68
N ILE A 172 -5.20 -6.06 -1.56
CA ILE A 172 -5.32 -7.17 -0.61
C ILE A 172 -6.79 -7.52 -0.40
N SER A 173 -7.13 -8.80 -0.59
CA SER A 173 -8.49 -9.35 -0.38
C SER A 173 -9.59 -8.55 -1.10
N GLY A 174 -9.33 -8.15 -2.34
CA GLY A 174 -10.28 -7.46 -3.22
C GLY A 174 -10.61 -6.02 -2.85
N ALA A 175 -9.95 -5.43 -1.85
CA ALA A 175 -10.04 -4.01 -1.54
C ALA A 175 -9.30 -3.17 -2.59
N MET A 176 -9.55 -1.88 -2.60
CA MET A 176 -8.81 -0.95 -3.45
C MET A 176 -7.37 -0.79 -2.94
N SER A 177 -6.45 -0.39 -3.80
CA SER A 177 -5.04 -0.34 -3.44
C SER A 177 -4.74 0.68 -2.33
N TYR A 178 -5.52 1.75 -2.24
CA TYR A 178 -5.42 2.78 -1.19
C TYR A 178 -6.03 2.37 0.16
N ASP A 179 -6.71 1.24 0.22
CA ASP A 179 -7.37 0.73 1.43
C ASP A 179 -6.46 -0.14 2.32
N ASN A 180 -5.18 -0.30 1.96
CA ASN A 180 -4.23 -1.06 2.76
C ASN A 180 -3.53 -0.16 3.79
N LEU A 181 -3.28 -0.68 4.98
CA LEU A 181 -2.46 -0.03 5.99
C LEU A 181 -1.04 -0.60 5.94
N ASN A 182 -0.05 0.23 5.62
CA ASN A 182 1.36 -0.17 5.59
C ASN A 182 2.11 0.47 6.76
N LEU A 183 2.79 -0.35 7.54
CA LEU A 183 3.48 0.06 8.77
C LEU A 183 4.96 -0.32 8.73
N ILE A 184 5.83 0.57 9.21
CA ILE A 184 7.23 0.27 9.54
C ILE A 184 7.43 0.55 11.02
N ASN A 185 7.82 -0.47 11.78
CA ASN A 185 7.95 -0.38 13.25
C ASN A 185 6.69 0.20 13.92
N GLY A 186 5.50 -0.13 13.40
CA GLY A 186 4.22 0.35 13.88
C GLY A 186 3.80 1.73 13.35
N VAL A 187 4.60 2.42 12.56
CA VAL A 187 4.30 3.76 12.02
C VAL A 187 3.69 3.67 10.64
N ASN A 188 2.59 4.39 10.41
CA ASN A 188 1.94 4.48 9.11
C ASN A 188 2.84 5.19 8.07
N VAL A 189 3.15 4.46 6.98
CA VAL A 189 4.00 4.95 5.88
C VAL A 189 3.24 5.16 4.57
N ASN A 190 1.91 5.09 4.58
CA ASN A 190 1.13 5.50 3.44
C ASN A 190 1.28 7.01 3.21
N GLU A 191 1.45 7.43 1.97
CA GLU A 191 1.45 8.86 1.66
C GLU A 191 0.00 9.37 1.54
N THR A 192 -0.22 10.62 1.89
CA THR A 192 -1.55 11.21 2.10
C THR A 192 -2.39 11.31 0.82
N GLN A 193 -1.75 11.45 -0.35
CA GLN A 193 -2.47 11.71 -1.60
C GLN A 193 -3.09 10.45 -2.21
N ARG A 194 -2.33 9.35 -2.28
CA ARG A 194 -2.73 8.09 -2.91
C ARG A 194 -2.90 6.94 -1.93
N GLN A 195 -2.58 7.18 -0.65
CA GLN A 195 -2.57 6.17 0.42
C GLN A 195 -1.73 4.93 0.06
N GLN A 196 -0.66 5.15 -0.72
CA GLN A 196 0.29 4.10 -1.12
C GLN A 196 1.57 4.19 -0.29
N PRO A 197 2.20 3.05 0.04
CA PRO A 197 3.46 3.08 0.76
C PRO A 197 4.56 3.61 -0.17
N ARG A 198 5.36 4.55 0.32
CA ARG A 198 6.61 4.93 -0.34
C ARG A 198 7.76 4.07 0.16
N THR A 199 8.74 3.81 -0.72
CA THR A 199 9.93 3.03 -0.38
C THR A 199 10.84 3.83 0.55
N LEU A 200 10.62 3.70 1.85
CA LEU A 200 11.35 4.42 2.89
C LEU A 200 12.40 3.53 3.59
N PHE A 201 12.17 2.23 3.65
CA PHE A 201 12.98 1.24 4.37
C PHE A 201 14.29 0.89 3.65
N ILE A 202 15.19 0.25 4.41
CA ILE A 202 16.45 -0.34 3.92
C ILE A 202 16.29 -1.86 3.99
N GLU A 203 16.47 -2.53 2.87
CA GLU A 203 16.12 -3.94 2.70
C GLU A 203 16.92 -4.87 3.64
N ASP A 204 18.21 -4.60 3.85
CA ASP A 204 19.03 -5.37 4.80
C ASP A 204 18.69 -5.10 6.27
N ALA A 205 17.99 -4.01 6.57
CA ALA A 205 17.52 -3.71 7.91
C ALA A 205 16.23 -4.47 8.28
N ILE A 206 15.49 -5.03 7.31
CA ILE A 206 14.24 -5.74 7.58
C ILE A 206 14.53 -7.03 8.33
N GLN A 207 13.79 -7.27 9.40
CA GLN A 207 13.80 -8.53 10.16
C GLN A 207 12.67 -9.45 9.71
N GLU A 208 11.45 -8.89 9.57
CA GLU A 208 10.24 -9.66 9.25
C GLU A 208 9.20 -8.76 8.60
N THR A 209 8.43 -9.31 7.66
CA THR A 209 7.24 -8.69 7.07
C THR A 209 6.03 -9.58 7.31
N LYS A 210 4.96 -9.04 7.90
CA LYS A 210 3.68 -9.73 8.13
C LYS A 210 2.58 -9.06 7.32
N VAL A 211 1.85 -9.85 6.53
CA VAL A 211 0.68 -9.43 5.76
C VAL A 211 -0.55 -10.06 6.38
N SER A 212 -1.36 -9.27 7.06
CA SER A 212 -2.65 -9.70 7.64
C SER A 212 -3.76 -9.34 6.66
N SER A 213 -4.53 -10.34 6.24
CA SER A 213 -5.50 -10.23 5.16
C SER A 213 -6.94 -10.56 5.56
N GLY A 214 -7.19 -10.98 6.81
CA GLY A 214 -8.53 -11.25 7.34
C GLY A 214 -8.54 -11.46 8.84
N ASN A 215 -9.70 -11.24 9.46
CA ASN A 215 -9.97 -11.26 10.91
C ASN A 215 -8.91 -10.49 11.73
N ILE A 216 -8.73 -9.21 11.37
CA ILE A 216 -7.69 -8.34 11.92
C ILE A 216 -8.18 -7.67 13.20
N SER A 217 -7.35 -7.64 14.26
CA SER A 217 -7.64 -7.06 15.58
C SER A 217 -8.16 -5.61 15.53
N ALA A 218 -9.01 -5.23 16.47
CA ALA A 218 -9.53 -3.87 16.61
C ALA A 218 -8.46 -2.82 17.01
N GLU A 219 -7.25 -3.24 17.34
CA GLU A 219 -6.10 -2.35 17.49
C GLU A 219 -5.77 -1.60 16.20
N TYR A 220 -6.01 -2.24 15.04
CA TYR A 220 -5.77 -1.64 13.73
C TYR A 220 -7.04 -0.98 13.19
N GLY A 221 -6.92 0.23 12.71
CA GLY A 221 -7.98 1.02 12.05
C GLY A 221 -7.53 1.60 10.72
N ARG A 222 -8.40 2.39 10.08
CA ARG A 222 -8.11 3.15 8.86
C ARG A 222 -7.70 2.27 7.66
N PHE A 223 -8.33 1.10 7.50
CA PHE A 223 -8.10 0.20 6.36
C PHE A 223 -9.37 -0.61 6.03
N GLN A 224 -9.46 -1.08 4.80
CA GLN A 224 -10.49 -2.02 4.32
C GLN A 224 -9.86 -3.27 3.69
N GLY A 225 -8.63 -3.17 3.22
CA GLY A 225 -7.85 -4.22 2.59
C GLY A 225 -7.13 -5.11 3.60
N GLY A 226 -5.84 -4.92 3.73
CA GLY A 226 -4.98 -5.63 4.67
C GLY A 226 -4.08 -4.71 5.47
N VAL A 227 -3.39 -5.30 6.43
CA VAL A 227 -2.33 -4.64 7.19
C VAL A 227 -1.00 -5.29 6.85
N VAL A 228 -0.09 -4.50 6.28
CA VAL A 228 1.29 -4.90 5.99
C VAL A 228 2.19 -4.26 7.03
N ASN A 229 2.85 -5.07 7.83
CA ASN A 229 3.70 -4.59 8.90
C ASN A 229 5.13 -5.09 8.72
N ILE A 230 6.09 -4.16 8.73
CA ILE A 230 7.53 -4.41 8.65
C ILE A 230 8.17 -4.08 9.99
N ILE A 231 9.00 -5.00 10.47
CA ILE A 231 9.90 -4.72 11.60
C ILE A 231 11.34 -4.67 11.08
N THR A 232 12.07 -3.64 11.48
CA THR A 232 13.50 -3.55 11.26
C THR A 232 14.30 -4.09 12.46
N LYS A 233 15.51 -4.60 12.18
CA LYS A 233 16.43 -5.15 13.17
C LYS A 233 16.69 -4.17 14.32
N SER A 234 17.12 -4.70 15.44
CA SER A 234 17.55 -3.95 16.64
C SER A 234 18.91 -4.44 17.09
N GLY A 235 19.66 -3.62 17.83
CA GLY A 235 20.92 -4.04 18.43
C GLY A 235 20.72 -5.09 19.54
N GLY A 236 21.67 -5.97 19.72
CA GLY A 236 21.79 -6.94 20.82
C GLY A 236 23.03 -6.68 21.66
N ASN A 237 23.35 -7.60 22.58
CA ASN A 237 24.57 -7.48 23.42
C ASN A 237 25.86 -7.70 22.63
N ASP A 238 25.80 -8.49 21.56
CA ASP A 238 26.92 -8.71 20.64
C ASP A 238 26.86 -7.70 19.51
N PHE A 239 28.03 -7.24 19.06
CA PHE A 239 28.12 -6.48 17.84
C PHE A 239 27.85 -7.37 16.63
N SER A 240 27.02 -6.88 15.70
CA SER A 240 26.66 -7.57 14.47
C SER A 240 26.40 -6.58 13.36
N GLY A 241 26.60 -7.00 12.12
CA GLY A 241 26.36 -6.15 10.97
C GLY A 241 26.47 -6.88 9.65
N SER A 242 26.19 -6.15 8.57
CA SER A 242 26.38 -6.63 7.21
C SER A 242 26.79 -5.50 6.30
N VAL A 243 27.58 -5.84 5.30
CA VAL A 243 27.81 -4.99 4.11
C VAL A 243 27.37 -5.79 2.90
N ARG A 244 26.60 -5.18 2.03
CA ARG A 244 26.10 -5.78 0.79
C ARG A 244 26.29 -4.83 -0.38
N VAL A 245 26.67 -5.36 -1.52
CA VAL A 245 26.58 -4.67 -2.81
C VAL A 245 25.72 -5.54 -3.72
N THR A 246 24.67 -4.96 -4.28
CA THR A 246 23.82 -5.63 -5.28
C THR A 246 24.03 -4.95 -6.62
N PHE A 247 24.24 -5.74 -7.67
CA PHE A 247 24.47 -5.26 -9.04
C PHE A 247 23.27 -5.67 -9.90
N THR A 248 22.70 -4.71 -10.58
CA THR A 248 21.67 -4.89 -11.61
C THR A 248 22.12 -4.23 -12.91
N ASN A 249 21.60 -4.72 -14.04
CA ASN A 249 21.85 -4.12 -15.35
C ASN A 249 20.66 -4.45 -16.26
N ASP A 250 20.14 -3.47 -16.96
CA ASP A 250 19.04 -3.70 -17.90
C ASP A 250 19.43 -4.62 -19.06
N ALA A 251 20.72 -4.60 -19.47
CA ALA A 251 21.25 -5.55 -20.47
C ALA A 251 21.30 -7.02 -20.00
N TRP A 252 21.06 -7.28 -18.71
CA TRP A 252 20.96 -8.63 -18.15
C TRP A 252 19.53 -9.19 -18.21
N ARG A 253 18.61 -8.53 -18.89
CA ARG A 253 17.30 -9.05 -19.23
C ARG A 253 17.24 -9.52 -20.68
N ALA A 254 16.42 -10.52 -20.96
CA ALA A 254 16.01 -10.83 -22.31
C ALA A 254 15.09 -9.73 -22.86
N LEU A 255 15.01 -9.59 -24.18
CA LEU A 255 14.06 -8.70 -24.81
C LEU A 255 12.67 -9.34 -24.88
N THR A 256 11.63 -8.50 -24.84
CA THR A 256 10.26 -8.93 -25.10
C THR A 256 10.01 -9.04 -26.62
N PRO A 257 8.94 -9.69 -27.08
CA PRO A 257 8.55 -9.71 -28.48
C PRO A 257 8.10 -8.34 -29.03
N TYR A 258 8.03 -7.31 -28.17
CA TYR A 258 7.59 -5.97 -28.63
C TYR A 258 8.58 -5.40 -29.65
N PRO A 259 8.13 -4.97 -30.85
CA PRO A 259 9.00 -4.36 -31.83
C PRO A 259 9.66 -3.07 -31.27
N GLY A 260 10.97 -3.02 -31.28
CA GLY A 260 11.75 -1.89 -30.76
C GLY A 260 12.04 -1.96 -29.25
N ASP A 261 11.75 -3.06 -28.57
CA ASP A 261 12.29 -3.29 -27.21
C ASP A 261 13.82 -3.31 -27.28
N SER A 262 14.46 -2.64 -26.37
CA SER A 262 15.91 -2.52 -26.28
C SER A 262 16.36 -2.50 -24.82
N ALA A 263 17.52 -3.03 -24.55
CA ALA A 263 18.13 -3.01 -23.24
C ALA A 263 19.30 -2.02 -23.20
N ILE A 264 19.44 -1.35 -22.06
CA ILE A 264 20.52 -0.36 -21.84
C ILE A 264 21.61 -1.02 -20.99
N ASP A 265 22.84 -1.08 -21.54
CA ASP A 265 23.97 -1.62 -20.80
C ASP A 265 24.49 -0.58 -19.80
N ASN A 266 24.00 -0.67 -18.57
CA ASN A 266 24.41 0.17 -17.46
C ASN A 266 24.33 -0.61 -16.15
N VAL A 267 25.50 -0.91 -15.57
CA VAL A 267 25.56 -1.59 -14.26
C VAL A 267 25.22 -0.60 -13.14
N VAL A 268 24.20 -0.93 -12.39
CA VAL A 268 23.71 -0.11 -11.26
C VAL A 268 24.05 -0.81 -9.95
N PRO A 269 25.04 -0.33 -9.17
CA PRO A 269 25.31 -0.84 -7.84
C PRO A 269 24.41 -0.20 -6.79
N ALA A 270 23.83 -1.04 -5.92
CA ALA A 270 23.17 -0.63 -4.68
C ALA A 270 23.99 -1.10 -3.49
N TYR A 271 24.42 -0.17 -2.66
CA TYR A 271 25.23 -0.40 -1.46
C TYR A 271 24.34 -0.40 -0.23
N GLU A 272 24.47 -1.39 0.64
CA GLU A 272 23.75 -1.50 1.89
C GLU A 272 24.73 -1.82 3.04
N LEU A 273 24.48 -1.20 4.19
CA LEU A 273 25.23 -1.41 5.42
C LEU A 273 24.26 -1.52 6.59
N THR A 274 24.50 -2.49 7.48
CA THR A 274 23.86 -2.54 8.79
C THR A 274 24.90 -2.74 9.88
N TYR A 275 24.69 -2.12 11.06
CA TYR A 275 25.56 -2.27 12.21
C TYR A 275 24.78 -2.05 13.50
N GLY A 276 24.98 -2.91 14.48
CA GLY A 276 24.31 -2.79 15.77
C GLY A 276 25.05 -3.52 16.88
N GLY A 277 24.71 -3.17 18.13
CA GLY A 277 25.34 -3.77 19.31
C GLY A 277 24.97 -3.04 20.58
N ALA A 278 25.62 -3.41 21.69
CA ALA A 278 25.47 -2.74 22.97
C ALA A 278 26.41 -1.55 23.12
N MET A 279 25.86 -0.36 23.37
CA MET A 279 26.64 0.77 23.92
C MET A 279 26.94 0.54 25.41
N LEU A 280 25.94 0.00 26.14
CA LEU A 280 26.06 -0.48 27.51
C LEU A 280 25.38 -1.85 27.57
N LYS A 281 26.12 -2.92 27.86
CA LYS A 281 25.58 -4.28 27.95
C LYS A 281 24.39 -4.32 28.91
N ASP A 282 23.35 -5.04 28.50
CA ASP A 282 22.08 -5.23 29.19
C ASP A 282 21.27 -3.95 29.49
N ARG A 283 21.70 -2.78 28.94
CA ARG A 283 21.03 -1.51 29.21
C ARG A 283 20.77 -0.63 27.99
N LEU A 284 21.75 -0.44 27.12
CA LEU A 284 21.62 0.49 25.98
C LEU A 284 22.18 -0.14 24.72
N TRP A 285 21.33 -0.28 23.73
CA TRP A 285 21.68 -0.85 22.43
C TRP A 285 21.40 0.13 21.32
N PHE A 286 22.18 0.01 20.25
CA PHE A 286 21.96 0.77 19.03
C PHE A 286 21.88 -0.13 17.81
N PHE A 287 21.19 0.34 16.78
CA PHE A 287 21.19 -0.23 15.44
C PHE A 287 21.22 0.90 14.43
N THR A 288 22.02 0.75 13.38
CA THR A 288 22.08 1.69 12.27
C THR A 288 22.09 0.93 10.95
N ALA A 289 21.46 1.53 9.92
CA ALA A 289 21.48 1.00 8.56
C ALA A 289 21.60 2.14 7.55
N GLY A 290 22.20 1.85 6.42
CA GLY A 290 22.34 2.78 5.30
C GLY A 290 22.15 2.07 3.97
N ARG A 291 21.57 2.78 2.99
CA ARG A 291 21.49 2.35 1.59
C ARG A 291 21.78 3.51 0.66
N PHE A 292 22.55 3.23 -0.36
CA PHE A 292 22.82 4.19 -1.42
C PHE A 292 22.73 3.52 -2.79
N GLU A 293 21.93 4.13 -3.67
CA GLU A 293 21.85 3.75 -5.07
C GLU A 293 21.92 5.00 -5.95
N LYS A 294 22.64 4.87 -7.03
CA LYS A 294 22.70 5.89 -8.09
C LYS A 294 22.47 5.17 -9.43
N ASN A 295 21.45 5.61 -10.13
CA ASN A 295 21.12 5.11 -11.47
C ASN A 295 21.09 6.27 -12.47
N SER A 296 21.43 5.99 -13.72
CA SER A 296 21.23 6.90 -14.84
C SER A 296 20.79 6.09 -16.05
N ALA A 297 19.76 6.57 -16.72
CA ALA A 297 19.21 5.95 -17.92
C ALA A 297 19.12 6.97 -19.05
N ASN A 298 19.51 6.58 -20.23
CA ASN A 298 19.26 7.37 -21.44
C ASN A 298 17.81 7.14 -21.87
N VAL A 299 17.09 8.22 -22.05
CA VAL A 299 15.68 8.21 -22.47
C VAL A 299 15.56 8.91 -23.80
N THR A 300 14.80 8.36 -24.71
CA THR A 300 14.50 8.97 -26.00
C THR A 300 13.04 9.44 -26.03
N ALA A 301 12.81 10.69 -26.33
CA ALA A 301 11.48 11.23 -26.53
C ALA A 301 10.83 10.62 -27.79
N PRO A 302 9.64 10.01 -27.70
CA PRO A 302 9.13 9.09 -28.72
C PRO A 302 8.82 9.74 -30.07
N TYR A 303 8.57 11.05 -30.12
CA TYR A 303 8.17 11.74 -31.36
C TYR A 303 9.30 12.50 -32.03
N THR A 304 10.22 13.04 -31.24
CA THR A 304 11.33 13.85 -31.75
C THR A 304 12.66 13.08 -31.84
N GLY A 305 12.76 11.94 -31.16
CA GLY A 305 14.03 11.24 -31.05
C GLY A 305 15.07 11.96 -30.14
N PHE A 306 14.66 13.04 -29.44
CA PHE A 306 15.52 13.76 -28.52
C PHE A 306 15.98 12.86 -27.38
N ASN A 307 17.30 12.76 -27.19
CA ASN A 307 17.91 11.93 -26.16
C ASN A 307 18.31 12.79 -24.94
N TYR A 308 18.00 12.28 -23.78
CA TYR A 308 18.43 12.88 -22.50
C TYR A 308 18.76 11.80 -21.48
N THR A 309 19.62 12.14 -20.52
CA THR A 309 19.98 11.24 -19.42
C THR A 309 19.18 11.59 -18.19
N ARG A 310 18.28 10.68 -17.77
CA ARG A 310 17.55 10.75 -16.51
C ARG A 310 18.40 10.13 -15.41
N GLY A 311 18.74 10.90 -14.39
CA GLY A 311 19.54 10.44 -13.25
C GLY A 311 18.71 10.30 -11.98
N THR A 312 18.92 9.24 -11.20
CA THR A 312 18.31 9.06 -9.88
C THR A 312 19.39 8.80 -8.83
N LYS A 313 19.29 9.47 -7.67
CA LYS A 313 20.10 9.22 -6.47
C LYS A 313 19.15 8.99 -5.30
N ASP A 314 19.32 7.88 -4.57
CA ASP A 314 18.41 7.46 -3.49
C ASP A 314 19.19 7.03 -2.22
N PRO A 315 19.78 7.98 -1.46
CA PRO A 315 20.34 7.69 -0.13
C PRO A 315 19.23 7.50 0.90
N ARG A 316 19.39 6.45 1.74
CA ARG A 316 18.54 6.15 2.88
C ARG A 316 19.39 5.87 4.11
N ALA A 317 18.93 6.27 5.28
CA ALA A 317 19.60 6.04 6.56
C ALA A 317 18.57 5.75 7.66
N GLU A 318 18.87 4.79 8.53
CA GLU A 318 18.09 4.45 9.71
C GLU A 318 19.00 4.43 10.94
N GLY A 319 18.51 4.97 12.06
CA GLY A 319 19.12 4.83 13.38
C GLY A 319 18.07 4.45 14.40
N LYS A 320 18.40 3.51 15.30
CA LYS A 320 17.53 3.03 16.38
C LYS A 320 18.33 2.91 17.67
N LEU A 321 17.75 3.43 18.76
CA LEU A 321 18.27 3.26 20.13
C LEU A 321 17.21 2.51 20.93
N THR A 322 17.65 1.52 21.71
CA THR A 322 16.81 0.79 22.67
C THR A 322 17.43 0.92 24.04
N TRP A 323 16.68 1.42 25.00
CA TRP A 323 17.15 1.64 26.37
C TRP A 323 16.29 0.86 27.37
N GLY A 324 16.88 -0.15 28.00
CA GLY A 324 16.34 -0.80 29.19
C GLY A 324 16.57 0.10 30.39
N LEU A 325 15.57 0.91 30.75
CA LEU A 325 15.62 1.81 31.92
C LEU A 325 15.80 0.99 33.21
N ASN A 326 15.10 -0.13 33.26
CA ASN A 326 15.22 -1.19 34.26
C ASN A 326 14.59 -2.48 33.71
N THR A 327 14.48 -3.54 34.53
CA THR A 327 13.93 -4.85 34.12
C THR A 327 12.46 -4.79 33.69
N LYS A 328 11.72 -3.74 34.06
CA LYS A 328 10.27 -3.55 33.75
C LYS A 328 9.99 -2.50 32.71
N ASN A 329 10.94 -1.62 32.40
CA ASN A 329 10.73 -0.46 31.59
C ASN A 329 11.72 -0.39 30.42
N THR A 330 11.21 -0.27 29.19
CA THR A 330 12.02 -0.15 27.97
C THR A 330 11.53 1.03 27.14
N ALA A 331 12.47 1.86 26.67
CA ALA A 331 12.22 2.92 25.71
C ALA A 331 12.96 2.65 24.40
N LYS A 332 12.35 2.98 23.26
CA LYS A 332 12.97 2.90 21.92
C LYS A 332 12.77 4.20 21.18
N VAL A 333 13.81 4.64 20.49
CA VAL A 333 13.71 5.76 19.54
C VAL A 333 14.24 5.27 18.21
N SER A 334 13.49 5.48 17.13
CA SER A 334 13.94 5.18 15.77
C SER A 334 13.72 6.39 14.87
N TYR A 335 14.69 6.64 14.00
CA TYR A 335 14.62 7.67 12.97
C TYR A 335 15.09 7.09 11.65
N LEU A 336 14.29 7.31 10.60
CA LEU A 336 14.59 6.88 9.25
C LEU A 336 14.43 8.07 8.30
N LYS A 337 15.36 8.23 7.35
CA LYS A 337 15.35 9.32 6.37
C LYS A 337 15.72 8.82 5.00
N ARG A 338 14.98 9.29 3.98
CA ARG A 338 15.26 9.13 2.55
C ARG A 338 15.35 10.50 1.89
N LYS A 339 16.30 10.65 0.97
CA LYS A 339 16.41 11.84 0.12
C LYS A 339 16.61 11.39 -1.32
N GLU A 340 15.53 11.24 -2.06
CA GLU A 340 15.59 10.93 -3.49
C GLU A 340 15.78 12.22 -4.29
N SER A 341 16.63 12.18 -5.30
CA SER A 341 16.80 13.27 -6.26
C SER A 341 16.79 12.69 -7.66
N ILE A 342 15.96 13.27 -8.52
CA ILE A 342 15.85 12.88 -9.93
C ILE A 342 16.23 14.10 -10.78
N THR A 343 17.16 13.92 -11.68
CA THR A 343 17.55 14.93 -12.66
C THR A 343 16.96 14.60 -14.02
N ASN A 344 16.55 15.60 -14.77
CA ASN A 344 15.90 15.46 -16.07
C ASN A 344 14.66 14.55 -16.00
N ASP A 345 13.77 14.79 -15.04
CA ASP A 345 12.48 14.08 -14.95
C ASP A 345 11.42 14.72 -15.84
N SER A 346 10.36 13.98 -16.11
CA SER A 346 9.21 14.45 -16.88
C SER A 346 7.90 13.86 -16.35
N PHE A 347 6.84 14.65 -16.33
CA PHE A 347 5.52 14.20 -15.80
C PHE A 347 4.67 13.49 -16.87
N SER A 348 5.10 13.30 -18.05
CA SER A 348 4.36 12.62 -19.14
C SER A 348 5.25 12.51 -20.36
N THR A 349 4.68 12.08 -21.49
CA THR A 349 5.36 12.11 -22.77
C THR A 349 5.74 13.53 -23.15
N ILE A 350 7.02 13.76 -23.37
CA ILE A 350 7.59 15.05 -23.76
C ILE A 350 8.11 15.00 -25.19
N MET A 351 8.26 16.17 -25.82
CA MET A 351 8.81 16.32 -27.16
C MET A 351 10.11 17.12 -27.19
N ASP A 352 10.45 17.86 -26.12
CA ASP A 352 11.62 18.73 -26.10
C ASP A 352 12.30 18.80 -24.70
N ALA A 353 13.52 19.33 -24.67
CA ALA A 353 14.28 19.51 -23.43
C ALA A 353 13.66 20.56 -22.50
N ALA A 354 12.91 21.51 -23.02
CA ALA A 354 12.28 22.57 -22.21
C ALA A 354 11.20 22.02 -21.28
N SER A 355 10.71 20.79 -21.51
CA SER A 355 9.71 20.12 -20.68
C SER A 355 10.32 19.31 -19.53
N LEU A 356 11.66 19.22 -19.40
CA LEU A 356 12.36 18.52 -18.32
C LEU A 356 12.48 19.39 -17.06
N TYR A 357 12.52 18.74 -15.89
CA TYR A 357 12.75 19.38 -14.59
C TYR A 357 13.52 18.45 -13.66
N ASP A 358 14.07 19.02 -12.59
CA ASP A 358 14.66 18.24 -11.50
C ASP A 358 13.65 18.08 -10.36
N ASP A 359 13.58 16.88 -9.80
CA ASP A 359 12.68 16.56 -8.68
C ASP A 359 13.47 16.09 -7.46
N ARG A 360 12.97 16.38 -6.28
CA ARG A 360 13.55 15.93 -5.02
C ARG A 360 12.45 15.57 -4.02
N THR A 361 12.51 14.35 -3.53
CA THR A 361 11.66 13.89 -2.43
C THR A 361 12.48 13.75 -1.16
N ILE A 362 12.05 14.40 -0.09
CA ILE A 362 12.60 14.22 1.27
C ILE A 362 11.50 13.55 2.09
N ASP A 363 11.82 12.39 2.67
CA ASP A 363 10.89 11.63 3.51
C ASP A 363 11.60 11.20 4.79
N SER A 364 10.99 11.42 5.95
CA SER A 364 11.55 11.07 7.25
C SER A 364 10.48 10.55 8.19
N LEU A 365 10.87 9.61 9.04
CA LEU A 365 10.03 8.92 10.00
C LEU A 365 10.71 8.92 11.36
N LEU A 366 10.03 9.45 12.38
CA LEU A 366 10.41 9.37 13.78
C LEU A 366 9.41 8.47 14.51
N ALA A 367 9.90 7.57 15.34
CA ALA A 367 9.06 6.85 16.30
C ALA A 367 9.75 6.79 17.67
N VAL A 368 8.96 7.03 18.70
CA VAL A 368 9.35 6.93 20.11
C VAL A 368 8.38 5.97 20.79
N ASN A 369 8.89 4.85 21.30
CA ASN A 369 8.11 3.81 21.95
C ASN A 369 8.50 3.67 23.41
N TYR A 370 7.51 3.41 24.25
CA TYR A 370 7.70 3.06 25.65
C TYR A 370 6.87 1.84 26.03
N GLN A 371 7.49 0.90 26.74
CA GLN A 371 6.85 -0.32 27.22
C GLN A 371 7.14 -0.49 28.71
N SER A 372 6.12 -0.86 29.49
CA SER A 372 6.22 -1.04 30.95
C SER A 372 5.44 -2.26 31.43
N VAL A 373 6.09 -3.07 32.26
CA VAL A 373 5.48 -4.12 33.05
C VAL A 373 5.15 -3.53 34.44
N LEU A 374 3.93 -2.98 34.58
CA LEU A 374 3.52 -2.35 35.87
C LEU A 374 3.30 -3.37 36.96
N MET A 375 2.60 -4.46 36.62
CA MET A 375 2.34 -5.61 37.50
C MET A 375 2.54 -6.90 36.69
N ASN A 376 2.51 -8.05 37.35
CA ASN A 376 2.68 -9.34 36.66
C ASN A 376 1.57 -9.64 35.66
N ASP A 377 0.46 -8.94 35.75
CA ASP A 377 -0.76 -9.08 34.94
C ASP A 377 -1.18 -7.78 34.21
N LEU A 378 -0.46 -6.65 34.43
CA LEU A 378 -0.78 -5.37 33.79
C LEU A 378 0.44 -4.80 33.09
N PHE A 379 0.28 -4.59 31.78
CA PHE A 379 1.30 -4.10 30.88
C PHE A 379 0.81 -2.86 30.14
N ILE A 380 1.70 -1.88 29.93
CA ILE A 380 1.38 -0.65 29.18
C ILE A 380 2.37 -0.50 28.04
N GLU A 381 1.85 -0.07 26.90
CA GLU A 381 2.63 0.32 25.73
C GLU A 381 2.12 1.65 25.19
N GLY A 382 3.05 2.53 24.81
CA GLY A 382 2.76 3.77 24.13
C GLY A 382 3.78 4.10 23.07
N GLN A 383 3.34 4.81 22.01
CA GLN A 383 4.20 5.27 20.92
C GLN A 383 3.75 6.66 20.42
N TYR A 384 4.70 7.53 20.18
CA TYR A 384 4.56 8.71 19.34
C TYR A 384 5.25 8.49 18.01
N SER A 385 4.63 8.83 16.91
CA SER A 385 5.27 8.81 15.62
C SER A 385 4.97 10.05 14.79
N ALA A 386 5.90 10.43 13.93
CA ALA A 386 5.72 11.52 12.98
C ALA A 386 6.44 11.20 11.68
N ARG A 387 5.74 11.35 10.58
CA ARG A 387 6.29 11.30 9.24
C ARG A 387 6.23 12.67 8.61
N LYS A 388 7.32 13.09 7.96
CA LYS A 388 7.39 14.33 7.18
C LYS A 388 7.88 13.99 5.79
N MET A 389 7.09 14.35 4.79
CA MET A 389 7.40 14.14 3.38
C MET A 389 7.16 15.43 2.61
N SER A 390 8.14 15.84 1.79
CA SER A 390 8.06 17.01 0.91
C SER A 390 8.53 16.67 -0.49
N LEU A 391 7.77 17.10 -1.49
CA LEU A 391 8.15 17.07 -2.91
C LEU A 391 8.63 18.47 -3.32
N LEU A 392 9.87 18.59 -3.79
CA LEU A 392 10.55 19.86 -4.06
C LEU A 392 11.09 19.88 -5.49
N GLY A 393 11.05 21.06 -6.13
CA GLY A 393 11.68 21.29 -7.44
C GLY A 393 10.86 20.83 -8.65
N ARG A 394 9.68 20.22 -8.43
CA ARG A 394 8.84 19.71 -9.51
C ARG A 394 8.24 20.83 -10.35
N GLY A 395 8.60 20.90 -11.63
CA GLY A 395 7.97 21.79 -12.61
C GLY A 395 8.86 22.92 -13.10
N SER A 396 8.23 23.90 -13.78
CA SER A 396 8.92 25.03 -14.40
C SER A 396 9.55 25.97 -13.39
N SER A 397 10.73 26.49 -13.74
CA SER A 397 11.43 27.58 -13.04
C SER A 397 11.05 28.97 -13.59
N PHE A 398 10.21 29.06 -14.63
CA PHE A 398 9.77 30.29 -15.25
C PHE A 398 8.27 30.46 -15.04
N THR A 399 7.85 31.66 -14.63
CA THR A 399 6.43 31.99 -14.38
C THR A 399 5.85 32.95 -15.41
N ASP A 400 6.65 33.43 -16.36
CA ASP A 400 6.15 34.28 -17.44
C ASP A 400 5.31 33.51 -18.44
N LEU A 401 4.49 34.24 -19.22
CA LEU A 401 3.52 33.65 -20.18
C LEU A 401 4.19 32.85 -21.30
N ILE A 402 5.45 33.10 -21.62
CA ILE A 402 6.12 32.46 -22.75
C ILE A 402 6.88 31.21 -22.30
N HIS A 403 7.77 31.33 -21.31
CA HIS A 403 8.64 30.24 -20.85
C HIS A 403 7.96 29.35 -19.80
N GLY A 404 6.91 29.84 -19.11
CA GLY A 404 6.14 29.11 -18.11
C GLY A 404 4.92 28.35 -18.63
N THR A 405 4.58 28.48 -19.94
CA THR A 405 3.38 27.88 -20.51
C THR A 405 3.68 26.58 -21.26
N PRO A 406 3.20 25.40 -20.78
CA PRO A 406 3.31 24.16 -21.52
C PRO A 406 2.33 24.13 -22.72
N VAL A 407 2.81 23.59 -23.83
CA VAL A 407 2.03 23.31 -25.04
C VAL A 407 1.79 21.81 -25.16
N TRP A 408 0.54 21.40 -25.29
CA TRP A 408 0.12 20.02 -25.44
C TRP A 408 -0.35 19.74 -26.87
N ASP A 409 0.28 18.78 -27.53
CA ASP A 409 -0.08 18.35 -28.88
C ASP A 409 -1.26 17.36 -28.85
N ARG A 410 -2.44 17.80 -29.24
CA ARG A 410 -3.66 16.98 -29.26
C ARG A 410 -3.61 15.85 -30.26
N SER A 411 -2.87 16.02 -31.36
CA SER A 411 -2.72 14.99 -32.40
C SER A 411 -1.82 13.83 -31.95
N ARG A 412 -1.01 14.03 -30.89
CA ARG A 412 -0.07 13.05 -30.35
C ARG A 412 -0.35 12.70 -28.87
N GLY A 413 -1.64 12.50 -28.57
CA GLY A 413 -2.01 12.06 -27.21
C GLY A 413 -1.62 13.03 -26.10
N GLN A 414 -1.62 14.34 -26.38
CA GLN A 414 -1.23 15.41 -25.46
C GLN A 414 0.27 15.37 -25.05
N ALA A 415 1.14 14.95 -25.97
CA ALA A 415 2.58 15.08 -25.77
C ALA A 415 2.97 16.55 -25.58
N ARG A 416 3.94 16.82 -24.72
CA ARG A 416 4.22 18.14 -24.14
C ARG A 416 5.50 18.75 -24.67
N SER A 417 5.48 20.07 -24.81
CA SER A 417 6.64 20.88 -25.20
C SER A 417 6.60 22.25 -24.51
N SER A 418 7.66 23.01 -24.65
CA SER A 418 7.85 24.41 -24.25
C SER A 418 8.12 24.67 -22.78
N ALA A 419 7.47 23.95 -21.88
CA ALA A 419 7.68 24.10 -20.44
C ALA A 419 7.27 22.81 -19.70
N PRO A 420 7.82 22.54 -18.50
CA PRO A 420 7.36 21.48 -17.64
C PRO A 420 5.93 21.76 -17.14
N THR A 421 5.19 20.68 -16.90
CA THR A 421 3.97 20.76 -16.09
C THR A 421 4.36 21.05 -14.64
N PHE A 422 3.49 21.73 -13.91
CA PHE A 422 3.70 22.23 -12.55
C PHE A 422 4.63 23.46 -12.47
N CYS A 423 4.79 23.98 -11.27
CA CYS A 423 5.58 25.15 -10.97
C CYS A 423 6.45 24.88 -9.74
N ALA A 424 7.76 24.97 -9.92
CA ALA A 424 8.71 24.80 -8.83
C ALA A 424 8.95 26.09 -8.01
N VAL A 425 8.63 27.23 -8.56
CA VAL A 425 8.97 28.56 -8.01
C VAL A 425 7.75 29.46 -7.79
N CYS A 426 6.53 28.95 -7.97
CA CYS A 426 5.32 29.73 -7.74
C CYS A 426 5.23 30.22 -6.31
N PRO A 427 4.64 31.42 -6.07
CA PRO A 427 4.39 31.90 -4.73
C PRO A 427 3.61 30.88 -3.90
N ASN A 428 4.03 30.68 -2.66
CA ASN A 428 3.44 29.68 -1.76
C ASN A 428 3.50 28.23 -2.26
N TYR A 429 4.51 27.91 -3.09
CA TYR A 429 4.77 26.52 -3.46
C TYR A 429 4.81 25.65 -2.19
N ALA A 430 3.97 24.65 -2.15
CA ALA A 430 3.94 23.66 -1.10
C ALA A 430 3.48 22.32 -1.68
N ASN A 431 4.14 21.24 -1.31
CA ASN A 431 3.70 19.89 -1.61
C ASN A 431 4.18 18.97 -0.49
N ASP A 432 3.58 19.15 0.69
CA ASP A 432 3.90 18.42 1.91
C ASP A 432 2.79 17.40 2.22
N MET A 433 3.22 16.23 2.64
CA MET A 433 2.37 15.10 3.01
C MET A 433 2.89 14.54 4.34
N ASN A 434 2.35 15.04 5.43
CA ASN A 434 2.83 14.75 6.77
C ASN A 434 1.76 13.97 7.54
N ASN A 435 2.19 13.11 8.45
CA ASN A 435 1.29 12.55 9.46
C ASN A 435 1.97 12.48 10.83
N TRP A 436 1.16 12.43 11.87
CA TRP A 436 1.59 12.06 13.20
C TRP A 436 0.55 11.19 13.87
N ASP A 437 1.00 10.43 14.86
CA ASP A 437 0.18 9.46 15.54
C ASP A 437 0.55 9.37 17.01
N VAL A 438 -0.47 9.28 17.86
CA VAL A 438 -0.39 9.09 19.30
C VAL A 438 -1.25 7.90 19.67
N TYR A 439 -0.64 6.82 20.14
CA TYR A 439 -1.28 5.55 20.47
C TYR A 439 -0.87 5.10 21.86
N ALA A 440 -1.79 4.61 22.67
CA ALA A 440 -1.50 3.91 23.90
C ALA A 440 -2.46 2.77 24.14
N LYS A 441 -1.95 1.71 24.74
CA LYS A 441 -2.75 0.55 25.18
C LYS A 441 -2.28 0.01 26.51
N ALA A 442 -3.22 -0.55 27.25
CA ALA A 442 -2.99 -1.39 28.41
C ALA A 442 -3.45 -2.80 28.10
N ASN A 443 -2.66 -3.79 28.46
CA ASN A 443 -3.03 -5.19 28.43
C ASN A 443 -3.16 -5.70 29.85
N TYR A 444 -4.34 -6.23 30.21
CA TYR A 444 -4.61 -6.81 31.51
C TYR A 444 -4.95 -8.29 31.37
N PHE A 445 -4.11 -9.13 31.98
CA PHE A 445 -4.27 -10.59 31.98
C PHE A 445 -5.02 -11.06 33.22
N ILE A 446 -6.10 -11.81 33.03
CA ILE A 446 -6.92 -12.36 34.08
C ILE A 446 -6.93 -13.89 33.96
N SER A 447 -6.55 -14.59 35.01
CA SER A 447 -6.68 -16.05 35.12
C SER A 447 -7.75 -16.37 36.16
N THR A 448 -8.77 -17.13 35.77
CA THR A 448 -9.87 -17.52 36.67
C THR A 448 -9.96 -19.06 36.79
N LYS A 449 -10.48 -19.56 37.90
CA LYS A 449 -10.61 -21.02 38.12
C LYS A 449 -11.62 -21.70 37.18
N GLN A 450 -12.69 -21.02 36.81
CA GLN A 450 -13.81 -21.60 36.02
C GLN A 450 -14.12 -20.85 34.75
N GLY A 451 -13.69 -19.61 34.61
CA GLY A 451 -13.95 -18.76 33.44
C GLY A 451 -12.82 -18.71 32.43
N GLY A 452 -11.78 -19.53 32.59
CA GLY A 452 -10.62 -19.52 31.70
C GLY A 452 -9.71 -18.29 31.88
N THR A 453 -8.96 -17.92 30.85
CA THR A 453 -8.06 -16.77 30.89
C THR A 453 -8.53 -15.69 29.90
N HIS A 454 -8.39 -14.44 30.31
CA HIS A 454 -8.69 -13.26 29.49
C HIS A 454 -7.41 -12.44 29.30
N SER A 455 -7.16 -12.01 28.09
CA SER A 455 -6.16 -10.98 27.76
C SER A 455 -6.89 -9.78 27.18
N ILE A 456 -7.18 -8.82 28.06
CA ILE A 456 -7.97 -7.64 27.74
C ILE A 456 -7.02 -6.53 27.32
N VAL A 457 -7.15 -6.03 26.08
CA VAL A 457 -6.38 -4.92 25.55
C VAL A 457 -7.32 -3.75 25.31
N ALA A 458 -7.12 -2.66 26.04
CA ALA A 458 -7.86 -1.41 25.86
C ALA A 458 -6.88 -0.30 25.46
N GLY A 459 -7.29 0.57 24.55
CA GLY A 459 -6.41 1.65 24.12
C GLY A 459 -7.12 2.72 23.32
N PHE A 460 -6.33 3.72 22.93
CA PHE A 460 -6.74 4.79 22.06
C PHE A 460 -5.67 5.07 21.00
N ASP A 461 -6.06 5.75 19.91
CA ASP A 461 -5.25 6.05 18.74
C ASP A 461 -5.72 7.41 18.18
N ILE A 462 -4.83 8.39 18.16
CA ILE A 462 -5.09 9.74 17.62
C ILE A 462 -4.15 9.93 16.44
N PHE A 463 -4.68 9.79 15.24
CA PHE A 463 -3.95 9.91 13.98
C PHE A 463 -4.37 11.16 13.23
N ASP A 464 -3.39 11.86 12.68
CA ASP A 464 -3.59 13.07 11.91
C ASP A 464 -2.83 12.97 10.59
N ASP A 465 -3.55 13.02 9.48
CA ASP A 465 -2.99 12.96 8.12
C ASP A 465 -3.18 14.31 7.44
N MET A 466 -2.08 15.00 7.18
CA MET A 466 -2.05 16.38 6.70
C MET A 466 -1.46 16.47 5.30
N ARG A 467 -2.13 17.20 4.43
CA ARG A 467 -1.62 17.52 3.10
C ARG A 467 -1.65 19.02 2.87
N LYS A 468 -0.53 19.59 2.45
CA LYS A 468 -0.44 20.98 2.02
C LYS A 468 0.04 21.03 0.58
N ASN A 469 -0.81 21.44 -0.35
CA ASN A 469 -0.48 21.43 -1.77
C ASN A 469 -1.21 22.53 -2.54
N ASN A 470 -0.47 23.36 -3.25
CA ASN A 470 -0.99 24.23 -4.31
C ASN A 470 -0.81 23.51 -5.65
N GLN A 471 -1.92 23.11 -6.26
CA GLN A 471 -1.91 22.35 -7.52
C GLN A 471 -1.75 23.30 -8.73
N ASN A 472 -0.57 23.89 -8.89
CA ASN A 472 -0.24 24.69 -10.06
C ASN A 472 0.15 23.76 -11.21
N SER A 473 -0.77 23.48 -12.15
CA SER A 473 -0.49 22.62 -13.32
C SER A 473 0.30 23.31 -14.42
N SER A 474 0.54 24.60 -14.28
CA SER A 474 1.39 25.43 -15.12
C SER A 474 1.99 26.55 -14.26
N ALA A 475 3.17 26.99 -14.56
CA ALA A 475 3.83 28.06 -13.82
C ALA A 475 3.33 29.47 -14.25
N SER A 476 2.81 29.61 -15.44
CA SER A 476 2.18 30.82 -15.96
C SER A 476 0.67 30.92 -15.67
N ASP A 477 0.08 29.91 -15.00
CA ASP A 477 -1.36 29.66 -14.92
C ASP A 477 -2.04 29.36 -16.27
N TYR A 478 -1.28 29.21 -17.34
CA TYR A 478 -1.85 28.89 -18.66
C TYR A 478 -1.27 27.58 -19.24
N ARG A 479 -2.07 26.96 -20.09
CA ARG A 479 -1.70 25.80 -20.90
C ARG A 479 -2.34 25.96 -22.28
N VAL A 480 -1.60 25.64 -23.34
CA VAL A 480 -2.12 25.70 -24.70
C VAL A 480 -2.33 24.27 -25.23
N GLN A 481 -3.56 23.98 -25.65
CA GLN A 481 -3.92 22.74 -26.33
C GLN A 481 -3.79 22.98 -27.85
N ALA A 482 -2.60 22.73 -28.38
CA ALA A 482 -2.32 22.91 -29.82
C ALA A 482 -3.09 21.89 -30.65
N THR A 483 -3.45 22.23 -31.87
CA THR A 483 -4.09 21.32 -32.85
C THR A 483 -3.15 20.15 -33.19
N GLY A 484 -1.84 20.43 -33.27
CA GLY A 484 -0.77 19.49 -33.55
C GLY A 484 0.57 20.20 -33.48
N ALA A 485 1.64 19.55 -33.92
CA ALA A 485 2.94 20.16 -34.11
C ALA A 485 3.63 19.62 -35.37
N ILE A 486 4.48 20.44 -35.96
CA ILE A 486 5.47 20.03 -36.97
C ILE A 486 6.73 19.65 -36.19
N ILE A 487 7.32 18.54 -36.54
CA ILE A 487 8.58 18.06 -35.94
C ILE A 487 9.63 18.05 -37.07
N ASP A 488 10.72 18.75 -36.85
CA ASP A 488 11.88 18.77 -37.73
C ASP A 488 13.15 18.54 -36.91
N GLY A 489 13.71 17.31 -37.00
CA GLY A 489 14.72 16.82 -36.11
C GLY A 489 14.21 16.84 -34.63
N TYR A 490 14.94 17.54 -33.75
CA TYR A 490 14.57 17.70 -32.35
C TYR A 490 13.70 18.93 -32.08
N ASN A 491 13.41 19.75 -33.10
CA ASN A 491 12.65 20.98 -32.96
C ASN A 491 11.15 20.71 -33.07
N VAL A 492 10.39 21.37 -32.19
CA VAL A 492 8.93 21.27 -32.13
C VAL A 492 8.32 22.63 -32.50
N TYR A 493 7.53 22.65 -33.52
CA TYR A 493 6.84 23.85 -34.03
C TYR A 493 5.33 23.66 -33.84
N PRO A 494 4.72 24.22 -32.77
CA PRO A 494 3.31 23.99 -32.48
C PRO A 494 2.42 24.61 -33.54
N ILE A 495 1.32 23.92 -33.87
CA ILE A 495 0.32 24.41 -34.81
C ILE A 495 -0.84 25.01 -34.03
N PHE A 496 -0.99 26.34 -34.08
CA PHE A 496 -2.17 27.03 -33.55
C PHE A 496 -3.11 27.40 -34.72
N LYS A 497 -4.32 26.94 -34.59
CA LYS A 497 -5.33 27.12 -35.64
C LYS A 497 -6.65 27.62 -35.03
N PRO A 498 -7.26 28.70 -35.57
CA PRO A 498 -8.57 29.16 -35.12
C PRO A 498 -9.60 28.04 -35.03
N ALA A 499 -10.47 28.11 -34.05
CA ALA A 499 -11.55 27.16 -33.77
C ALA A 499 -11.13 25.74 -33.40
N THR A 500 -9.84 25.40 -33.38
CA THR A 500 -9.35 24.05 -33.04
C THR A 500 -8.25 24.02 -31.98
N THR A 501 -7.55 25.15 -31.75
CA THR A 501 -6.61 25.33 -30.64
C THR A 501 -7.36 25.86 -29.42
N PHE A 502 -7.00 25.44 -28.22
CA PHE A 502 -7.60 25.93 -26.97
C PHE A 502 -6.55 26.57 -26.06
N VAL A 503 -6.92 27.69 -25.43
CA VAL A 503 -6.18 28.30 -24.35
C VAL A 503 -6.87 27.90 -23.05
N GLU A 504 -6.15 27.28 -22.13
CA GLU A 504 -6.65 26.93 -20.80
C GLU A 504 -6.03 27.86 -19.77
N TRP A 505 -6.88 28.47 -18.95
CA TRP A 505 -6.47 29.28 -17.80
C TRP A 505 -6.74 28.47 -16.54
N LEU A 506 -5.70 28.27 -15.74
CA LEU A 506 -5.64 27.31 -14.64
C LEU A 506 -5.21 27.98 -13.30
N PRO A 507 -5.86 29.08 -12.89
CA PRO A 507 -5.43 29.83 -11.71
C PRO A 507 -5.74 29.07 -10.42
N VAL A 508 -4.87 29.21 -9.41
CA VAL A 508 -5.16 28.88 -8.03
C VAL A 508 -5.62 30.17 -7.33
N PHE A 509 -6.93 30.31 -7.13
CA PHE A 509 -7.50 31.55 -6.59
C PHE A 509 -7.22 31.73 -5.09
N GLN A 510 -7.09 30.65 -4.35
CA GLN A 510 -6.82 30.67 -2.92
C GLN A 510 -5.69 29.67 -2.61
N ASN A 511 -4.67 30.15 -1.89
CA ASN A 511 -3.59 29.29 -1.45
C ASN A 511 -4.03 28.33 -0.36
N THR A 512 -3.43 27.14 -0.35
CA THR A 512 -3.67 26.15 0.68
C THR A 512 -3.19 26.60 2.06
N VAL A 513 -3.97 26.31 3.10
CA VAL A 513 -3.51 26.31 4.49
C VAL A 513 -3.19 24.89 4.97
N GLY A 514 -3.59 23.87 4.21
CA GLY A 514 -3.44 22.44 4.45
C GLY A 514 -4.76 21.77 4.80
N SER A 515 -5.01 20.60 4.22
CA SER A 515 -6.06 19.69 4.66
C SER A 515 -5.61 18.91 5.88
N ASP A 516 -6.57 18.53 6.73
CA ASP A 516 -6.36 17.84 8.00
C ASP A 516 -7.42 16.75 8.14
N ILE A 517 -6.98 15.50 8.19
CA ILE A 517 -7.83 14.32 8.37
C ILE A 517 -7.47 13.68 9.71
N ARG A 518 -8.13 14.17 10.78
CA ARG A 518 -7.90 13.66 12.12
C ARG A 518 -8.87 12.55 12.47
N THR A 519 -8.32 11.39 12.87
CA THR A 519 -9.08 10.26 13.39
C THR A 519 -8.74 10.06 14.86
N ASN A 520 -9.74 10.19 15.73
CA ASN A 520 -9.64 9.87 17.15
C ASN A 520 -10.34 8.53 17.37
N SER A 521 -9.63 7.57 17.92
CA SER A 521 -10.15 6.21 18.07
C SER A 521 -9.99 5.69 19.48
N ILE A 522 -10.94 4.86 19.90
CA ILE A 522 -10.83 4.02 21.08
C ILE A 522 -11.11 2.58 20.68
N PHE A 523 -10.43 1.64 21.34
CA PHE A 523 -10.64 0.22 21.07
C PHE A 523 -10.54 -0.63 22.34
N LEU A 524 -11.22 -1.76 22.29
CA LEU A 524 -11.20 -2.80 23.30
C LEU A 524 -11.15 -4.16 22.61
N ASN A 525 -10.20 -5.01 23.01
CA ASN A 525 -10.16 -6.40 22.59
C ASN A 525 -10.09 -7.28 23.83
N ASP A 526 -10.73 -8.46 23.79
CA ASP A 526 -10.52 -9.54 24.73
C ASP A 526 -10.20 -10.83 23.96
N THR A 527 -9.04 -11.40 24.25
CA THR A 527 -8.73 -12.78 23.85
C THR A 527 -9.05 -13.67 25.02
N TRP A 528 -10.23 -14.26 24.98
CA TRP A 528 -10.80 -15.11 26.01
C TRP A 528 -10.56 -16.59 25.68
N ARG A 529 -9.63 -17.23 26.35
CA ARG A 529 -9.47 -18.68 26.33
C ARG A 529 -10.48 -19.29 27.29
N VAL A 530 -11.64 -19.64 26.75
CA VAL A 530 -12.78 -20.21 27.53
C VAL A 530 -12.40 -21.54 28.12
N SER A 531 -11.67 -22.35 27.37
CA SER A 531 -11.18 -23.67 27.74
C SER A 531 -9.99 -24.05 26.84
N ASP A 532 -9.42 -25.23 27.02
CA ASP A 532 -8.39 -25.77 26.10
C ASP A 532 -8.91 -26.01 24.69
N LEU A 533 -10.25 -26.13 24.55
CA LEU A 533 -10.95 -26.30 23.25
C LEU A 533 -11.15 -25.01 22.49
N MET A 534 -11.44 -23.94 23.18
CA MET A 534 -12.02 -22.75 22.53
C MET A 534 -11.39 -21.46 23.03
N THR A 535 -10.92 -20.69 22.08
CA THR A 535 -10.53 -19.29 22.29
C THR A 535 -11.46 -18.37 21.50
N VAL A 536 -12.01 -17.35 22.16
CA VAL A 536 -12.91 -16.36 21.56
C VAL A 536 -12.16 -15.01 21.54
N ASN A 537 -12.21 -14.31 20.42
CA ASN A 537 -11.69 -12.95 20.28
C ASN A 537 -12.86 -11.99 20.12
N LEU A 538 -12.99 -11.06 21.05
CA LEU A 538 -14.04 -10.04 21.06
C LEU A 538 -13.38 -8.68 20.94
N GLY A 539 -13.67 -7.96 19.86
CA GLY A 539 -13.09 -6.65 19.61
C GLY A 539 -14.15 -5.63 19.21
N VAL A 540 -13.92 -4.40 19.61
CA VAL A 540 -14.69 -3.25 19.18
C VAL A 540 -13.79 -2.05 19.05
N ARG A 541 -13.95 -1.28 17.99
CA ARG A 541 -13.27 -0.01 17.76
C ARG A 541 -14.28 1.05 17.37
N TYR A 542 -14.14 2.24 17.88
CA TYR A 542 -14.89 3.44 17.47
C TYR A 542 -13.90 4.44 16.90
N ASP A 543 -14.12 4.85 15.65
CA ASP A 543 -13.33 5.87 14.96
C ASP A 543 -14.18 7.12 14.76
N LYS A 544 -13.70 8.26 15.27
CA LYS A 544 -14.29 9.59 15.10
C LYS A 544 -13.39 10.40 14.19
N ASN A 545 -13.88 10.70 12.98
CA ASN A 545 -13.17 11.48 11.99
C ASN A 545 -13.59 12.95 12.04
N ASN A 546 -12.63 13.86 12.06
CA ASN A 546 -12.80 15.31 11.92
C ASN A 546 -11.97 15.75 10.72
N ILE A 547 -12.62 16.23 9.68
CA ILE A 547 -12.02 16.42 8.37
C ILE A 547 -12.10 17.87 7.96
N ARG A 548 -10.96 18.45 7.59
CA ARG A 548 -10.82 19.79 7.06
C ARG A 548 -10.18 19.76 5.67
N ASP A 549 -10.68 20.60 4.79
CA ASP A 549 -10.16 20.75 3.43
C ASP A 549 -8.89 21.63 3.38
N GLN A 550 -8.33 21.82 2.18
CA GLN A 550 -7.15 22.67 1.94
C GLN A 550 -7.36 24.15 2.35
N GLY A 551 -8.59 24.61 2.50
CA GLY A 551 -8.95 25.95 2.99
C GLY A 551 -9.13 26.00 4.50
N GLY A 552 -9.06 24.88 5.21
CA GLY A 552 -9.31 24.75 6.64
C GLY A 552 -10.79 24.66 7.01
N ALA A 553 -11.70 24.64 6.03
CA ALA A 553 -13.12 24.46 6.28
C ALA A 553 -13.42 23.02 6.72
N ARG A 554 -14.35 22.84 7.66
CA ARG A 554 -14.82 21.54 8.10
C ARG A 554 -15.73 20.92 7.05
N VAL A 555 -15.33 19.76 6.54
CA VAL A 555 -16.04 19.06 5.47
C VAL A 555 -16.95 17.97 6.02
N ALA A 556 -16.46 17.17 6.98
CA ALA A 556 -17.23 16.09 7.58
C ALA A 556 -16.83 15.82 9.03
N ASP A 557 -17.76 15.22 9.78
CA ASP A 557 -17.60 14.81 11.17
C ASP A 557 -18.32 13.48 11.39
N ALA A 558 -17.64 12.39 11.01
CA ALA A 558 -18.23 11.07 10.97
C ALA A 558 -17.67 10.16 12.08
N GLY A 559 -18.55 9.43 12.76
CA GLY A 559 -18.19 8.44 13.75
C GLY A 559 -18.73 7.06 13.39
N LEU A 560 -17.89 6.02 13.37
CA LEU A 560 -18.26 4.67 13.01
C LEU A 560 -17.75 3.65 14.01
N LEU A 561 -18.60 2.65 14.31
CA LEU A 561 -18.28 1.51 15.16
C LEU A 561 -17.84 0.32 14.32
N SER A 562 -16.77 -0.36 14.73
CA SER A 562 -16.17 -1.49 14.04
C SER A 562 -16.10 -2.71 14.98
N PRO A 563 -17.15 -3.54 15.06
CA PRO A 563 -17.13 -4.80 15.79
C PRO A 563 -16.26 -5.83 15.07
N ARG A 564 -15.51 -6.65 15.84
CA ARG A 564 -14.65 -7.72 15.35
C ARG A 564 -14.75 -8.92 16.27
N LEU A 565 -15.23 -10.02 15.74
CA LEU A 565 -15.53 -11.25 16.47
C LEU A 565 -14.77 -12.39 15.84
N GLY A 566 -14.18 -13.26 16.63
CA GLY A 566 -13.52 -14.47 16.15
C GLY A 566 -13.61 -15.58 17.16
N ALA A 567 -13.57 -16.80 16.71
CA ALA A 567 -13.41 -17.96 17.57
C ALA A 567 -12.48 -18.97 16.90
N THR A 568 -11.66 -19.61 17.72
CA THR A 568 -10.77 -20.71 17.33
C THR A 568 -11.10 -21.93 18.19
N PHE A 569 -11.24 -23.07 17.56
CA PHE A 569 -11.57 -24.35 18.19
C PHE A 569 -10.46 -25.36 17.93
N ASP A 570 -9.94 -25.98 18.97
CA ASP A 570 -9.08 -27.17 18.88
C ASP A 570 -9.98 -28.42 18.81
N ILE A 571 -10.15 -28.97 17.56
CA ILE A 571 -11.12 -30.02 17.27
C ILE A 571 -10.83 -31.34 18.03
N ARG A 572 -9.55 -31.62 18.32
CA ARG A 572 -9.10 -32.90 18.89
C ARG A 572 -8.42 -32.78 20.25
N HIS A 573 -8.34 -31.58 20.82
CA HIS A 573 -7.64 -31.29 22.08
C HIS A 573 -6.13 -31.60 22.04
N ASP A 574 -5.54 -31.58 20.85
CA ASP A 574 -4.11 -31.91 20.69
C ASP A 574 -3.30 -30.75 20.11
N GLY A 575 -3.93 -29.58 19.92
CA GLY A 575 -3.34 -28.38 19.30
C GLY A 575 -3.04 -28.52 17.80
N LYS A 576 -3.39 -29.66 17.19
CA LYS A 576 -2.99 -29.95 15.80
C LYS A 576 -4.08 -29.63 14.78
N TRP A 577 -5.36 -29.72 15.15
CA TRP A 577 -6.50 -29.41 14.31
C TRP A 577 -7.25 -28.20 14.84
N LEU A 578 -7.03 -27.05 14.24
CA LEU A 578 -7.63 -25.79 14.64
C LEU A 578 -8.62 -25.31 13.59
N ALA A 579 -9.89 -25.16 13.95
CA ALA A 579 -10.89 -24.50 13.14
C ALA A 579 -11.07 -23.06 13.62
N ASN A 580 -11.29 -22.11 12.71
CA ASN A 580 -11.53 -20.72 13.06
C ASN A 580 -12.71 -20.15 12.27
N VAL A 581 -13.42 -19.21 12.90
CA VAL A 581 -14.46 -18.40 12.26
C VAL A 581 -14.30 -16.95 12.70
N GLY A 582 -14.72 -16.02 11.87
CA GLY A 582 -14.62 -14.60 12.21
C GLY A 582 -15.63 -13.74 11.47
N PHE A 583 -15.95 -12.62 12.10
CA PHE A 583 -16.69 -11.50 11.54
C PHE A 583 -15.97 -10.21 11.89
N GLY A 584 -15.81 -9.32 10.91
CA GLY A 584 -15.23 -7.98 11.11
C GLY A 584 -15.94 -6.93 10.29
N GLN A 585 -16.10 -5.75 10.89
CA GLN A 585 -16.39 -4.53 10.15
C GLN A 585 -15.14 -3.64 10.18
N TYR A 586 -14.67 -3.23 9.01
CA TYR A 586 -13.52 -2.33 8.86
C TYR A 586 -13.98 -0.99 8.32
N VAL A 587 -13.38 0.08 8.82
CA VAL A 587 -13.59 1.45 8.38
C VAL A 587 -12.32 1.91 7.69
N GLY A 588 -12.43 2.33 6.43
CA GLY A 588 -11.32 2.85 5.64
C GLY A 588 -10.84 4.21 6.13
N THR A 589 -9.66 4.62 5.66
CA THR A 589 -9.23 6.00 5.83
C THR A 589 -10.12 6.93 5.01
N PHE A 590 -10.34 8.14 5.51
CA PHE A 590 -10.95 9.18 4.70
C PHE A 590 -9.88 9.74 3.76
N ILE A 591 -10.16 9.78 2.47
CA ILE A 591 -9.16 10.19 1.49
C ILE A 591 -9.17 11.69 1.23
N THR A 592 -8.00 12.30 1.07
CA THR A 592 -7.88 13.75 0.81
C THR A 592 -8.62 14.20 -0.44
N GLN A 593 -8.78 13.34 -1.44
CA GLN A 593 -9.51 13.67 -2.65
C GLN A 593 -11.00 13.97 -2.37
N VAL A 594 -11.62 13.27 -1.43
CA VAL A 594 -13.00 13.56 -0.98
C VAL A 594 -13.02 14.84 -0.13
N ALA A 595 -12.08 14.95 0.82
CA ALA A 595 -11.95 16.12 1.67
C ALA A 595 -11.79 17.41 0.85
N ASP A 596 -10.94 17.37 -0.17
CA ASP A 596 -10.61 18.52 -1.00
C ASP A 596 -11.53 18.72 -2.20
N ALA A 597 -12.53 17.86 -2.43
CA ALA A 597 -13.37 17.90 -3.64
C ALA A 597 -14.04 19.25 -3.84
N ALA A 598 -14.50 19.88 -2.76
CA ALA A 598 -15.16 21.19 -2.77
C ALA A 598 -14.25 22.35 -2.32
N SER A 599 -12.96 22.10 -2.06
CA SER A 599 -12.07 23.16 -1.55
C SER A 599 -11.77 24.20 -2.61
N ALA A 600 -12.00 25.46 -2.29
CA ALA A 600 -11.56 26.58 -3.11
C ALA A 600 -10.05 26.82 -3.04
N ALA A 601 -9.40 26.36 -1.95
CA ALA A 601 -7.99 26.56 -1.70
C ALA A 601 -7.13 25.39 -2.22
N GLY A 602 -5.93 25.71 -2.66
CA GLY A 602 -4.93 24.73 -3.10
C GLY A 602 -5.25 24.02 -4.42
N ARG A 603 -6.44 24.22 -4.99
CA ARG A 603 -6.86 23.65 -6.26
C ARG A 603 -6.97 24.71 -7.33
N GLN A 604 -6.55 24.36 -8.54
CA GLN A 604 -6.73 25.25 -9.69
C GLN A 604 -8.17 25.21 -10.18
N ALA A 605 -8.69 26.35 -10.61
CA ALA A 605 -9.82 26.41 -11.52
C ALA A 605 -9.37 26.01 -12.92
N SER A 606 -10.32 25.66 -13.80
CA SER A 606 -10.03 25.29 -15.18
C SER A 606 -11.03 25.92 -16.11
N TYR A 607 -10.58 26.92 -16.83
CA TYR A 607 -11.33 27.59 -17.89
C TYR A 607 -10.72 27.23 -19.24
N SER A 608 -11.53 26.88 -20.22
CA SER A 608 -11.08 26.55 -21.57
C SER A 608 -11.69 27.51 -22.57
N PHE A 609 -10.86 28.14 -23.39
CA PHE A 609 -11.25 29.15 -24.36
C PHE A 609 -10.84 28.72 -25.76
N LEU A 610 -11.70 29.03 -26.73
CA LEU A 610 -11.41 28.76 -28.12
C LEU A 610 -10.45 29.82 -28.66
N TYR A 611 -9.35 29.40 -29.27
CA TYR A 611 -8.44 30.29 -30.00
C TYR A 611 -9.08 30.77 -31.29
N GLN A 612 -9.04 32.08 -31.51
CA GLN A 612 -9.57 32.72 -32.73
C GLN A 612 -8.56 33.72 -33.33
N GLY A 613 -7.30 33.61 -32.92
CA GLY A 613 -6.22 34.48 -33.37
C GLY A 613 -5.61 34.02 -34.71
N PRO A 614 -4.48 34.63 -35.11
CA PRO A 614 -3.79 34.28 -36.35
C PRO A 614 -3.38 32.80 -36.38
N SER A 615 -3.49 32.17 -37.55
CA SER A 615 -2.93 30.82 -37.72
C SER A 615 -1.40 30.85 -37.58
N VAL A 616 -0.84 29.93 -36.78
CA VAL A 616 0.59 29.80 -36.60
C VAL A 616 1.01 28.41 -37.05
N ASN A 617 1.99 28.32 -37.94
CA ASN A 617 2.54 27.10 -38.55
C ASN A 617 1.52 26.23 -39.30
N ALA A 618 0.27 26.61 -39.38
CA ALA A 618 -0.78 25.86 -40.09
C ALA A 618 -0.72 26.09 -41.58
N GLY A 619 -0.39 25.07 -42.37
CA GLY A 619 -0.27 25.13 -43.82
C GLY A 619 0.98 25.89 -44.29
N ALA A 620 1.91 26.21 -43.44
CA ALA A 620 3.17 26.85 -43.78
C ALA A 620 4.14 25.88 -44.48
N THR A 621 4.91 26.39 -45.42
CA THR A 621 6.00 25.65 -46.09
C THR A 621 7.38 26.03 -45.51
N GLY A 622 7.38 26.85 -44.43
CA GLY A 622 8.57 27.39 -43.69
C GLY A 622 8.79 28.88 -44.03
N PRO A 623 9.59 29.61 -43.25
CA PRO A 623 10.20 29.15 -42.00
C PRO A 623 9.15 28.98 -40.89
N TYR A 624 9.28 27.93 -40.09
CA TYR A 624 8.39 27.66 -38.93
C TYR A 624 8.79 28.50 -37.72
N LEU A 625 7.79 28.97 -36.98
CA LEU A 625 7.99 29.64 -35.70
C LEU A 625 8.15 28.64 -34.59
N ASN A 626 9.21 28.79 -33.78
CA ASN A 626 9.43 27.96 -32.62
C ASN A 626 8.31 28.15 -31.56
N SER A 627 8.32 27.34 -30.50
CA SER A 627 7.26 27.35 -29.49
C SER A 627 7.12 28.72 -28.81
N TYR A 628 8.20 29.43 -28.53
CA TYR A 628 8.17 30.69 -27.80
C TYR A 628 7.63 31.83 -28.68
N ASP A 629 8.07 31.91 -29.94
CA ASP A 629 7.55 32.90 -30.90
C ASP A 629 6.06 32.64 -31.24
N ALA A 630 5.68 31.38 -31.34
CA ALA A 630 4.29 31.00 -31.52
C ALA A 630 3.42 31.38 -30.31
N LEU A 631 3.89 31.14 -29.09
CA LEU A 631 3.21 31.55 -27.85
C LEU A 631 3.09 33.07 -27.72
N LYS A 632 4.10 33.82 -28.15
CA LYS A 632 4.03 35.28 -28.18
C LYS A 632 2.86 35.78 -29.05
N ILE A 633 2.73 35.26 -30.26
CA ILE A 633 1.59 35.62 -31.14
C ILE A 633 0.26 35.26 -30.52
N LEU A 634 0.18 34.08 -29.91
CA LEU A 634 -1.02 33.61 -29.20
C LEU A 634 -1.39 34.53 -28.05
N PHE A 635 -0.44 34.87 -27.18
CA PHE A 635 -0.71 35.68 -26.00
C PHE A 635 -0.89 37.18 -26.34
N ASP A 636 -0.29 37.71 -27.40
CA ASP A 636 -0.57 39.04 -27.93
C ASP A 636 -2.06 39.13 -28.34
N TRP A 637 -2.54 38.13 -29.13
CA TRP A 637 -3.96 38.03 -29.45
C TRP A 637 -4.83 37.86 -28.18
N TRP A 638 -4.43 36.96 -27.28
CA TRP A 638 -5.18 36.69 -26.07
C TRP A 638 -5.40 37.96 -25.23
N THR A 639 -4.34 38.71 -25.00
CA THR A 639 -4.36 39.91 -24.19
C THR A 639 -5.21 41.03 -24.82
N THR A 640 -5.04 41.22 -26.14
CA THR A 640 -5.74 42.29 -26.89
C THR A 640 -7.23 42.01 -27.05
N THR A 641 -7.68 40.76 -26.94
CA THR A 641 -9.08 40.39 -27.14
C THR A 641 -9.83 40.11 -25.83
N GLY A 642 -9.31 40.54 -24.69
CA GLY A 642 -9.99 40.48 -23.38
C GLY A 642 -9.53 39.36 -22.45
N GLY A 643 -8.58 38.52 -22.86
CA GLY A 643 -7.95 37.53 -21.97
C GLY A 643 -8.95 36.62 -21.22
N PRO A 644 -8.81 36.47 -19.91
CA PRO A 644 -9.68 35.59 -19.10
C PRO A 644 -11.13 36.06 -18.95
N ASN A 645 -11.45 37.29 -19.38
CA ASN A 645 -12.81 37.84 -19.35
C ASN A 645 -13.67 37.42 -20.54
N ARG A 646 -13.08 36.66 -21.48
CA ARG A 646 -13.82 36.06 -22.60
C ARG A 646 -14.78 34.98 -22.14
N ALA A 647 -15.81 34.70 -22.91
CA ALA A 647 -16.69 33.56 -22.66
C ALA A 647 -15.93 32.24 -22.84
N PRO A 648 -15.90 31.34 -21.84
CA PRO A 648 -15.31 30.02 -21.99
C PRO A 648 -16.13 29.19 -23.01
N ARG A 649 -15.46 28.27 -23.73
CA ARG A 649 -16.11 27.39 -24.73
C ARG A 649 -17.02 26.32 -24.10
N GLN A 650 -16.86 26.04 -22.82
CA GLN A 650 -17.62 25.08 -22.05
C GLN A 650 -17.66 25.51 -20.58
N ASN A 651 -18.52 24.88 -19.79
CA ASN A 651 -18.58 25.14 -18.36
C ASN A 651 -17.21 24.94 -17.72
N PRO A 652 -16.66 25.95 -17.03
CA PRO A 652 -15.41 25.79 -16.29
C PRO A 652 -15.61 24.91 -15.06
N THR A 653 -14.53 24.35 -14.55
CA THR A 653 -14.49 23.75 -13.20
C THR A 653 -13.94 24.78 -12.24
N ILE A 654 -14.72 25.15 -11.22
CA ILE A 654 -14.33 26.19 -10.26
C ILE A 654 -14.45 25.59 -8.85
N PRO A 655 -13.32 25.16 -8.25
CA PRO A 655 -13.32 24.57 -6.90
C PRO A 655 -13.99 25.51 -5.89
N GLY A 656 -14.81 24.95 -5.01
CA GLY A 656 -15.55 25.68 -4.00
C GLY A 656 -16.78 26.44 -4.51
N VAL A 657 -17.09 26.40 -5.81
CA VAL A 657 -18.26 27.06 -6.40
C VAL A 657 -19.32 26.05 -6.85
N ASN A 658 -18.95 25.15 -7.77
CA ASN A 658 -19.92 24.21 -8.36
C ASN A 658 -19.79 22.78 -7.84
N THR A 659 -19.00 22.55 -6.80
CA THR A 659 -18.87 21.26 -6.11
C THR A 659 -19.05 21.47 -4.61
N ALA A 660 -19.81 20.61 -3.95
CA ALA A 660 -19.97 20.55 -2.51
C ALA A 660 -19.69 19.13 -2.01
N VAL A 661 -19.41 19.00 -0.73
CA VAL A 661 -19.35 17.69 -0.04
C VAL A 661 -20.50 17.66 0.97
N ASP A 662 -21.29 16.60 0.95
CA ASP A 662 -22.37 16.41 1.93
C ASP A 662 -21.76 16.28 3.33
N PRO A 663 -22.19 17.09 4.34
CA PRO A 663 -21.67 16.98 5.70
C PRO A 663 -21.90 15.62 6.35
N GLY A 664 -22.83 14.82 5.86
CA GLY A 664 -23.15 13.48 6.31
C GLY A 664 -22.29 12.38 5.65
N VAL A 665 -21.36 12.73 4.78
CA VAL A 665 -20.50 11.74 4.09
C VAL A 665 -19.72 10.90 5.11
N GLN A 666 -19.72 9.59 4.91
CA GLN A 666 -19.12 8.60 5.80
C GLN A 666 -17.85 8.00 5.16
N PRO A 667 -16.85 7.56 5.95
CA PRO A 667 -15.77 6.74 5.42
C PRO A 667 -16.31 5.44 4.80
N ALA A 668 -15.62 4.97 3.78
CA ALA A 668 -15.94 3.68 3.17
C ALA A 668 -15.78 2.54 4.18
N THR A 669 -16.60 1.50 4.06
CA THR A 669 -16.64 0.38 5.01
C THR A 669 -16.56 -0.97 4.31
N THR A 670 -16.08 -1.99 5.04
CA THR A 670 -16.08 -3.39 4.59
C THR A 670 -16.61 -4.29 5.69
N LYS A 671 -17.58 -5.14 5.36
CA LYS A 671 -18.01 -6.25 6.20
C LYS A 671 -17.33 -7.52 5.71
N GLU A 672 -16.66 -8.21 6.62
CA GLU A 672 -15.89 -9.42 6.36
C GLU A 672 -16.45 -10.60 7.14
N TYR A 673 -16.45 -11.77 6.50
CA TYR A 673 -16.72 -13.07 7.12
C TYR A 673 -15.57 -13.99 6.76
N THR A 674 -15.03 -14.69 7.76
CA THR A 674 -13.94 -15.66 7.57
C THR A 674 -14.30 -17.01 8.19
N ALA A 675 -13.78 -18.06 7.56
CA ALA A 675 -13.79 -19.42 8.14
C ALA A 675 -12.50 -20.12 7.68
N GLY A 676 -11.93 -20.96 8.54
CA GLY A 676 -10.71 -21.66 8.16
C GLY A 676 -10.43 -22.88 9.02
N ILE A 677 -9.49 -23.68 8.53
CA ILE A 677 -8.96 -24.84 9.24
C ILE A 677 -7.45 -24.90 9.07
N ALA A 678 -6.74 -25.15 10.15
CA ALA A 678 -5.30 -25.38 10.13
C ALA A 678 -4.99 -26.75 10.70
N HIS A 679 -4.03 -27.44 10.10
CA HIS A 679 -3.55 -28.74 10.57
C HIS A 679 -2.03 -28.78 10.64
N GLN A 680 -1.51 -29.21 11.77
CA GLN A 680 -0.09 -29.45 11.96
C GLN A 680 0.28 -30.84 11.43
N LEU A 681 1.13 -30.90 10.40
CA LEU A 681 1.63 -32.12 9.76
C LEU A 681 2.81 -32.68 10.55
N GLY A 682 2.54 -33.27 11.72
CA GLY A 682 3.59 -33.69 12.65
C GLY A 682 4.44 -32.50 13.12
N PRO A 683 5.72 -32.72 13.52
CA PRO A 683 6.62 -31.66 13.94
C PRO A 683 7.22 -30.85 12.79
N LYS A 684 6.99 -31.25 11.54
CA LYS A 684 7.74 -30.75 10.38
C LYS A 684 6.97 -29.82 9.45
N GLY A 685 5.66 -29.66 9.66
CA GLY A 685 4.92 -28.85 8.70
C GLY A 685 3.53 -28.46 9.16
N THR A 686 2.93 -27.56 8.37
CA THR A 686 1.57 -27.08 8.57
C THR A 686 0.86 -26.93 7.24
N VAL A 687 -0.46 -27.12 7.28
CA VAL A 687 -1.36 -26.75 6.19
C VAL A 687 -2.51 -25.93 6.77
N ARG A 688 -2.90 -24.86 6.08
CA ARG A 688 -4.01 -23.98 6.45
C ARG A 688 -4.86 -23.68 5.24
N VAL A 689 -6.18 -23.73 5.42
CA VAL A 689 -7.18 -23.32 4.42
C VAL A 689 -8.05 -22.25 5.04
N ASP A 690 -8.19 -21.10 4.37
CA ASP A 690 -9.04 -20.01 4.80
C ASP A 690 -10.00 -19.58 3.70
N LEU A 691 -11.24 -19.30 4.08
CA LEU A 691 -12.28 -18.70 3.27
C LEU A 691 -12.52 -17.27 3.74
N VAL A 692 -12.60 -16.33 2.81
CA VAL A 692 -12.85 -14.92 3.10
C VAL A 692 -13.95 -14.41 2.17
N TYR A 693 -14.98 -13.80 2.75
CA TYR A 693 -16.02 -13.08 2.00
C TYR A 693 -16.06 -11.63 2.47
N ARG A 694 -15.98 -10.67 1.53
CA ARG A 694 -16.09 -9.24 1.82
C ARG A 694 -17.17 -8.57 0.99
N LYS A 695 -17.89 -7.65 1.64
CA LYS A 695 -18.83 -6.73 1.01
C LYS A 695 -18.41 -5.30 1.34
N PHE A 696 -18.14 -4.52 0.32
CA PHE A 696 -17.77 -3.10 0.44
C PHE A 696 -19.00 -2.22 0.44
N GLY A 697 -19.03 -1.17 1.25
CA GLY A 697 -20.15 -0.24 1.40
C GLY A 697 -19.66 1.19 1.60
N ASN A 698 -20.58 2.14 1.68
CA ASN A 698 -20.32 3.57 1.74
C ASN A 698 -19.38 4.03 0.60
N VAL A 699 -19.61 3.53 -0.62
CA VAL A 699 -18.83 3.93 -1.79
C VAL A 699 -19.06 5.40 -2.06
N TYR A 700 -18.01 6.14 -2.42
CA TYR A 700 -18.13 7.55 -2.76
C TYR A 700 -18.73 7.73 -4.15
N GLY A 701 -19.70 8.64 -4.28
CA GLY A 701 -20.35 9.00 -5.52
C GLY A 701 -20.58 10.50 -5.63
N ASP A 702 -20.87 10.95 -6.83
CA ASP A 702 -21.27 12.30 -7.16
C ASP A 702 -22.76 12.36 -7.55
N PHE A 703 -23.43 13.42 -7.14
CA PHE A 703 -24.86 13.67 -7.36
C PHE A 703 -25.03 15.09 -7.88
N LEU A 704 -25.86 15.27 -8.89
CA LEU A 704 -26.26 16.62 -9.29
C LEU A 704 -27.49 17.06 -8.49
N ASP A 705 -27.35 18.17 -7.78
CA ASP A 705 -28.48 18.76 -7.06
C ASP A 705 -29.40 19.52 -8.04
N MET A 706 -30.58 18.97 -8.26
CA MET A 706 -31.62 19.58 -9.08
C MET A 706 -32.62 20.38 -8.24
N SER A 707 -32.55 20.35 -6.92
CA SER A 707 -33.51 20.98 -6.00
C SER A 707 -33.14 22.42 -5.64
N THR A 708 -31.89 22.69 -5.27
CA THR A 708 -31.29 24.02 -5.07
C THR A 708 -30.59 24.50 -6.33
N GLY A 709 -30.23 23.63 -7.13
CA GLY A 709 -29.92 23.39 -8.52
C GLY A 709 -28.97 24.27 -9.24
N VAL A 710 -28.78 25.54 -8.91
CA VAL A 710 -27.97 26.42 -9.75
C VAL A 710 -27.08 27.33 -8.93
N VAL A 711 -25.79 27.14 -9.11
CA VAL A 711 -24.74 28.00 -8.57
C VAL A 711 -24.27 28.96 -9.65
N THR A 712 -24.06 30.22 -9.29
CA THR A 712 -23.56 31.26 -10.21
C THR A 712 -22.09 31.51 -9.93
N ASP A 713 -21.24 31.39 -10.95
CA ASP A 713 -19.85 31.83 -10.87
C ASP A 713 -19.82 33.36 -10.65
N PRO A 714 -19.26 33.86 -9.54
CA PRO A 714 -19.22 35.26 -9.25
C PRO A 714 -18.41 36.11 -10.23
N ARG A 715 -17.52 35.45 -11.03
CA ARG A 715 -16.69 36.14 -12.03
C ARG A 715 -17.37 36.30 -13.39
N SER A 716 -17.90 35.20 -13.91
CA SER A 716 -18.46 35.15 -15.25
C SER A 716 -19.97 35.36 -15.30
N GLY A 717 -20.64 35.29 -14.12
CA GLY A 717 -22.11 35.28 -14.05
C GLY A 717 -22.74 34.00 -14.62
N GLN A 718 -21.92 33.02 -15.05
CA GLN A 718 -22.39 31.77 -15.64
C GLN A 718 -23.00 30.87 -14.56
N LYS A 719 -24.09 30.20 -14.90
CA LYS A 719 -24.82 29.29 -14.01
C LYS A 719 -24.42 27.83 -14.26
N PHE A 720 -24.27 27.06 -13.16
CA PHE A 720 -23.93 25.63 -13.17
C PHE A 720 -24.88 24.86 -12.31
N ASN A 721 -25.04 23.57 -12.56
CA ASN A 721 -25.58 22.65 -11.59
C ASN A 721 -24.56 22.41 -10.45
N LEU A 722 -25.07 22.29 -9.22
CA LEU A 722 -24.23 21.91 -8.07
C LEU A 722 -23.99 20.41 -8.09
N ASP A 723 -22.73 20.04 -8.02
CA ASP A 723 -22.27 18.64 -7.89
C ASP A 723 -21.94 18.34 -6.42
N ILE A 724 -22.61 17.33 -5.83
CA ILE A 724 -22.46 16.96 -4.43
C ILE A 724 -21.78 15.61 -4.31
N VAL A 725 -20.64 15.57 -3.62
CA VAL A 725 -19.95 14.34 -3.24
C VAL A 725 -20.58 13.76 -1.99
N ASN A 726 -21.04 12.50 -2.05
CA ASN A 726 -21.65 11.78 -0.92
C ASN A 726 -21.40 10.25 -1.08
N ASN A 727 -21.91 9.46 -0.17
CA ASN A 727 -21.94 8.00 -0.31
C ASN A 727 -23.08 7.53 -1.21
N THR A 728 -22.89 6.39 -1.89
CA THR A 728 -23.90 5.79 -2.74
C THR A 728 -23.95 4.26 -2.58
N ASP A 729 -25.17 3.70 -2.65
CA ASP A 729 -25.44 2.26 -2.72
C ASP A 729 -25.81 1.79 -4.14
N SER A 730 -25.83 2.70 -5.12
CA SER A 730 -26.16 2.37 -6.52
C SER A 730 -25.12 1.50 -7.21
N VAL A 731 -23.90 1.46 -6.67
CA VAL A 731 -22.80 0.61 -7.14
C VAL A 731 -22.42 -0.44 -6.10
N LYS A 732 -21.83 -1.55 -6.56
CA LYS A 732 -21.52 -2.70 -5.71
C LYS A 732 -20.08 -3.14 -5.92
N ARG A 733 -19.45 -3.63 -4.85
CA ARG A 733 -18.16 -4.35 -4.88
C ARG A 733 -18.19 -5.47 -3.84
N SER A 734 -17.69 -6.64 -4.19
CA SER A 734 -17.56 -7.79 -3.29
C SER A 734 -16.36 -8.65 -3.66
N TYR A 735 -15.84 -9.36 -2.68
CA TYR A 735 -14.72 -10.29 -2.83
C TYR A 735 -15.05 -11.62 -2.17
N LYS A 736 -14.68 -12.72 -2.83
CA LYS A 736 -14.70 -14.08 -2.28
C LYS A 736 -13.35 -14.70 -2.54
N GLY A 737 -12.71 -15.24 -1.52
CA GLY A 737 -11.40 -15.87 -1.64
C GLY A 737 -11.32 -17.16 -0.85
N MET A 738 -10.63 -18.16 -1.40
CA MET A 738 -10.19 -19.37 -0.72
C MET A 738 -8.67 -19.46 -0.85
N SER A 739 -7.95 -19.41 0.26
CA SER A 739 -6.51 -19.58 0.29
C SER A 739 -6.11 -20.91 0.91
N VAL A 740 -5.10 -21.56 0.32
CA VAL A 740 -4.40 -22.71 0.90
C VAL A 740 -2.97 -22.33 1.09
N GLN A 741 -2.43 -22.50 2.29
CA GLN A 741 -1.02 -22.25 2.61
C GLN A 741 -0.43 -23.49 3.24
N SER A 742 0.78 -23.89 2.83
CA SER A 742 1.47 -25.06 3.39
C SER A 742 2.97 -24.84 3.43
N SER A 743 3.61 -25.39 4.44
CA SER A 743 5.07 -25.52 4.51
C SER A 743 5.41 -26.85 5.16
N TYR A 744 6.49 -27.49 4.70
CA TYR A 744 6.93 -28.79 5.19
C TYR A 744 8.46 -28.94 5.10
N GLU A 745 9.10 -29.34 6.19
CA GLU A 745 10.51 -29.70 6.25
C GLU A 745 10.66 -31.21 5.94
N ILE A 746 11.02 -31.52 4.69
CA ILE A 746 11.24 -32.91 4.26
C ILE A 746 12.46 -33.47 4.98
N SER A 747 13.56 -32.74 5.01
CA SER A 747 14.78 -33.02 5.72
C SER A 747 15.40 -31.72 6.28
N ARG A 748 16.46 -31.83 7.09
CA ARG A 748 17.20 -30.65 7.57
C ARG A 748 17.74 -29.75 6.45
N SER A 749 18.00 -30.35 5.27
CA SER A 749 18.53 -29.66 4.08
C SER A 749 17.46 -29.27 3.07
N LEU A 750 16.24 -29.81 3.13
CA LEU A 750 15.19 -29.60 2.14
C LEU A 750 13.89 -29.16 2.80
N GLN A 751 13.48 -27.93 2.53
CA GLN A 751 12.19 -27.39 2.90
C GLN A 751 11.37 -27.05 1.65
N VAL A 752 10.09 -27.35 1.67
CA VAL A 752 9.12 -27.01 0.61
C VAL A 752 7.94 -26.29 1.19
N GLY A 753 7.32 -25.44 0.39
CA GLY A 753 6.09 -24.76 0.78
C GLY A 753 5.38 -24.22 -0.43
N GLY A 754 4.19 -23.70 -0.18
CA GLY A 754 3.41 -23.07 -1.23
C GLY A 754 2.16 -22.41 -0.70
N ASN A 755 1.59 -21.58 -1.54
CA ASN A 755 0.26 -21.04 -1.34
C ASN A 755 -0.52 -21.02 -2.66
N TYR A 756 -1.82 -21.16 -2.54
CA TYR A 756 -2.76 -21.05 -3.64
C TYR A 756 -3.95 -20.20 -3.22
N MET A 757 -4.37 -19.31 -4.11
CA MET A 757 -5.56 -18.48 -3.95
C MET A 757 -6.51 -18.72 -5.12
N LEU A 758 -7.76 -19.04 -4.80
CA LEU A 758 -8.88 -18.93 -5.72
C LEU A 758 -9.72 -17.74 -5.26
N SER A 759 -9.87 -16.73 -6.11
CA SER A 759 -10.64 -15.55 -5.73
C SER A 759 -11.53 -14.99 -6.84
N TYR A 760 -12.54 -14.24 -6.41
CA TYR A 760 -13.52 -13.57 -7.28
C TYR A 760 -13.76 -12.17 -6.75
N THR A 761 -13.34 -11.16 -7.54
CA THR A 761 -13.64 -9.75 -7.28
C THR A 761 -14.71 -9.30 -8.27
N ARG A 762 -15.90 -9.00 -7.77
CA ARG A 762 -17.06 -8.64 -8.59
C ARG A 762 -17.68 -7.32 -8.14
N GLY A 763 -18.21 -6.59 -9.10
CA GLY A 763 -18.86 -5.32 -8.82
C GLY A 763 -19.32 -4.59 -10.08
N SER A 764 -19.82 -3.39 -9.88
CA SER A 764 -20.21 -2.47 -10.96
C SER A 764 -19.31 -1.25 -11.04
N ILE A 765 -18.27 -1.16 -10.19
CA ILE A 765 -17.27 -0.08 -10.19
C ILE A 765 -15.88 -0.61 -9.79
N GLU A 766 -14.85 -0.09 -10.45
CA GLU A 766 -13.45 -0.30 -10.05
C GLU A 766 -13.12 0.49 -8.77
N GLY A 767 -13.60 1.73 -8.66
CA GLY A 767 -13.43 2.60 -7.51
C GLY A 767 -12.10 3.35 -7.44
N GLU A 768 -11.16 3.02 -8.33
CA GLU A 768 -9.85 3.69 -8.45
C GLU A 768 -9.35 3.66 -9.89
N ASN A 769 -8.43 4.57 -10.25
CA ASN A 769 -7.73 4.58 -11.53
C ASN A 769 -6.32 5.17 -11.39
N ALA A 770 -5.52 5.11 -12.46
CA ALA A 770 -4.13 5.58 -12.43
C ALA A 770 -4.00 7.10 -12.24
N ALA A 771 -4.99 7.88 -12.64
CA ALA A 771 -5.00 9.34 -12.54
C ALA A 771 -5.55 9.84 -11.20
N SER A 772 -6.43 9.06 -10.55
CA SER A 772 -7.17 9.45 -9.36
C SER A 772 -7.21 8.31 -8.35
N VAL A 773 -7.02 8.62 -7.06
CA VAL A 773 -7.07 7.64 -5.97
C VAL A 773 -8.44 7.03 -5.86
N THR A 774 -9.49 7.83 -6.03
CA THR A 774 -10.86 7.32 -6.12
C THR A 774 -11.50 7.79 -7.41
N ASN A 775 -12.30 6.92 -7.99
CA ASN A 775 -13.19 7.23 -9.09
C ASN A 775 -14.60 7.27 -8.51
N PHE A 776 -15.13 8.49 -8.31
CA PHE A 776 -16.47 8.66 -7.79
C PHE A 776 -17.48 7.95 -8.69
N ALA A 777 -18.45 7.28 -8.07
CA ALA A 777 -19.49 6.61 -8.81
C ALA A 777 -20.48 7.65 -9.35
N SER A 778 -20.33 8.02 -10.63
CA SER A 778 -21.24 8.94 -11.30
C SER A 778 -22.57 8.28 -11.72
N ALA A 779 -22.93 7.16 -11.09
CA ALA A 779 -24.19 6.47 -11.41
C ALA A 779 -25.43 7.32 -11.10
N ASN A 780 -25.33 8.22 -10.12
CA ASN A 780 -26.40 9.13 -9.73
C ASN A 780 -26.26 10.54 -10.33
N SER A 781 -25.18 10.79 -11.09
CA SER A 781 -25.06 12.02 -11.88
C SER A 781 -25.66 11.79 -13.25
N TYR A 782 -26.67 12.55 -13.59
CA TYR A 782 -27.43 12.42 -14.84
C TYR A 782 -28.10 11.04 -15.02
N PRO A 783 -28.91 10.54 -14.07
CA PRO A 783 -29.45 9.18 -14.11
C PRO A 783 -30.33 8.92 -15.35
N GLU A 784 -30.98 9.94 -15.92
CA GLU A 784 -31.80 9.83 -17.14
C GLU A 784 -30.95 9.50 -18.37
N TYR A 785 -29.68 9.91 -18.38
CA TYR A 785 -28.73 9.69 -19.50
C TYR A 785 -28.01 8.36 -19.40
N ARG A 786 -28.27 7.57 -18.37
CA ARG A 786 -27.58 6.34 -18.03
C ARG A 786 -28.55 5.24 -17.65
N GLN A 787 -28.13 4.00 -17.76
CA GLN A 787 -28.86 2.87 -17.22
C GLN A 787 -27.88 1.84 -16.66
N ALA A 788 -28.15 1.34 -15.47
CA ALA A 788 -27.22 0.45 -14.76
C ALA A 788 -26.89 -0.84 -15.55
N SER A 789 -27.82 -1.34 -16.36
CA SER A 789 -27.64 -2.55 -17.15
C SER A 789 -26.50 -2.46 -18.17
N TRP A 790 -26.22 -1.30 -18.73
CA TRP A 790 -25.19 -1.11 -19.75
C TRP A 790 -24.13 -0.07 -19.37
N ASN A 791 -24.38 0.80 -18.37
CA ASN A 791 -23.40 1.79 -17.96
C ASN A 791 -22.60 1.34 -16.71
N TYR A 792 -23.26 0.63 -15.77
CA TYR A 792 -22.65 0.06 -14.56
C TYR A 792 -23.02 -1.43 -14.39
N PRO A 793 -22.80 -2.30 -15.39
CA PRO A 793 -23.14 -3.72 -15.27
C PRO A 793 -22.31 -4.37 -14.17
N ASN A 794 -22.91 -5.29 -13.43
CA ASN A 794 -22.24 -6.05 -12.40
C ASN A 794 -21.50 -7.25 -13.02
N GLY A 795 -20.20 -7.33 -12.88
CA GLY A 795 -19.37 -8.40 -13.43
C GLY A 795 -18.03 -8.53 -12.72
N TYR A 796 -17.07 -9.18 -13.37
CA TYR A 796 -15.70 -9.27 -12.84
C TYR A 796 -14.97 -7.94 -13.03
N LEU A 797 -14.33 -7.46 -11.98
CA LEU A 797 -13.57 -6.23 -12.03
C LEU A 797 -12.18 -6.48 -12.63
N ASN A 798 -11.53 -5.44 -13.17
CA ASN A 798 -10.16 -5.53 -13.70
C ASN A 798 -9.16 -6.01 -12.66
N SER A 799 -9.51 -5.87 -11.37
CA SER A 799 -8.76 -6.37 -10.22
C SER A 799 -9.01 -7.85 -9.89
N ASP A 800 -9.86 -8.56 -10.64
CA ASP A 800 -10.13 -9.99 -10.43
C ASP A 800 -8.95 -10.84 -10.91
N GLN A 801 -8.18 -11.41 -9.99
CA GLN A 801 -7.17 -12.42 -10.26
C GLN A 801 -7.65 -13.76 -9.73
N ARG A 802 -8.21 -14.59 -10.64
CA ARG A 802 -8.95 -15.80 -10.28
C ARG A 802 -8.09 -16.86 -9.60
N HIS A 803 -6.95 -17.17 -10.18
CA HIS A 803 -6.03 -18.19 -9.69
C HIS A 803 -4.68 -17.55 -9.44
N ARG A 804 -4.11 -17.85 -8.29
CA ARG A 804 -2.76 -17.42 -7.94
C ARG A 804 -2.06 -18.55 -7.20
N LEU A 805 -0.90 -18.97 -7.68
CA LEU A 805 -0.10 -20.06 -7.12
C LEU A 805 1.33 -19.61 -6.88
N ARG A 806 1.87 -19.97 -5.74
CA ARG A 806 3.29 -19.87 -5.42
C ARG A 806 3.71 -21.21 -4.81
N VAL A 807 4.67 -21.89 -5.43
CA VAL A 807 5.31 -23.10 -4.89
C VAL A 807 6.78 -22.83 -4.78
N TRP A 808 7.36 -23.08 -3.64
CA TRP A 808 8.76 -22.81 -3.40
C TRP A 808 9.45 -23.96 -2.68
N GLY A 809 10.77 -24.06 -2.89
CA GLY A 809 11.65 -24.98 -2.20
C GLY A 809 13.00 -24.37 -1.92
N THR A 810 13.61 -24.76 -0.79
CA THR A 810 15.00 -24.43 -0.45
C THR A 810 15.75 -25.70 -0.19
N TYR A 811 16.95 -25.82 -0.79
CA TYR A 811 17.81 -27.00 -0.65
C TYR A 811 19.23 -26.61 -0.32
N GLU A 812 19.72 -27.05 0.82
CA GLU A 812 21.13 -26.94 1.18
C GLU A 812 21.91 -28.08 0.48
N LEU A 813 22.84 -27.71 -0.42
CA LEU A 813 23.62 -28.66 -1.16
C LEU A 813 24.62 -29.41 -0.24
N PRO A 814 24.69 -30.74 -0.29
CA PRO A 814 25.56 -31.54 0.56
C PRO A 814 27.03 -31.49 0.09
N LEU A 815 27.62 -30.31 0.14
CA LEU A 815 29.02 -30.10 -0.24
C LEU A 815 29.92 -30.06 1.00
N PRO A 816 31.23 -30.36 0.87
CA PRO A 816 32.18 -30.25 1.97
C PRO A 816 32.16 -28.85 2.61
N SER A 817 32.15 -28.78 3.94
CA SER A 817 32.10 -27.50 4.67
C SER A 817 33.29 -26.57 4.36
N ALA A 818 34.40 -27.12 3.90
CA ALA A 818 35.57 -26.36 3.43
C ALA A 818 35.27 -25.47 2.20
N LEU A 819 34.27 -25.81 1.40
CA LEU A 819 33.78 -24.99 0.28
C LEU A 819 32.75 -23.93 0.69
N GLY A 820 32.32 -23.92 1.95
CA GLY A 820 31.21 -23.13 2.43
C GLY A 820 29.87 -23.82 2.23
N ARG A 821 28.81 -23.13 2.60
CA ARG A 821 27.42 -23.59 2.48
C ARG A 821 26.80 -23.02 1.20
N PHE A 822 26.18 -23.86 0.40
CA PHE A 822 25.43 -23.50 -0.80
C PHE A 822 23.95 -23.80 -0.58
N ASP A 823 23.11 -22.78 -0.76
CA ASP A 823 21.66 -22.90 -0.67
C ASP A 823 21.04 -22.60 -2.05
N LEU A 824 20.23 -23.54 -2.54
CA LEU A 824 19.45 -23.40 -3.76
C LEU A 824 18.01 -23.04 -3.38
N GLY A 825 17.46 -21.97 -3.95
CA GLY A 825 16.07 -21.57 -3.82
C GLY A 825 15.35 -21.64 -5.16
N LEU A 826 14.17 -22.25 -5.18
CA LEU A 826 13.28 -22.30 -6.34
C LEU A 826 11.94 -21.68 -5.97
N LEU A 827 11.34 -20.90 -6.89
CA LEU A 827 9.99 -20.35 -6.76
C LEU A 827 9.26 -20.46 -8.09
N GLU A 828 8.20 -21.24 -8.13
CA GLU A 828 7.25 -21.27 -9.23
C GLU A 828 6.09 -20.31 -8.93
N ARG A 829 5.73 -19.47 -9.90
CA ARG A 829 4.65 -18.50 -9.82
C ARG A 829 3.68 -18.72 -10.98
N TYR A 830 2.39 -18.72 -10.65
CA TYR A 830 1.32 -18.65 -11.66
C TYR A 830 0.27 -17.63 -11.20
N ASP A 831 -0.11 -16.72 -12.11
CA ASP A 831 -1.18 -15.75 -11.92
C ASP A 831 -2.09 -15.76 -13.14
N SER A 832 -3.39 -16.00 -12.96
CA SER A 832 -4.36 -15.97 -14.07
C SER A 832 -4.50 -14.55 -14.64
N GLY A 833 -4.79 -14.45 -15.92
CA GLY A 833 -4.96 -13.19 -16.61
C GLY A 833 -6.07 -12.31 -16.03
N ARG A 834 -5.86 -11.00 -16.08
CA ARG A 834 -6.82 -9.99 -15.65
C ARG A 834 -7.99 -9.91 -16.63
N PRO A 835 -9.22 -9.59 -16.16
CA PRO A 835 -10.35 -9.33 -17.04
C PRO A 835 -10.17 -8.03 -17.84
N TYR A 836 -10.83 -7.96 -18.99
CA TYR A 836 -11.07 -6.72 -19.71
C TYR A 836 -12.47 -6.70 -20.34
N ASP A 837 -12.92 -5.49 -20.68
CA ASP A 837 -14.24 -5.21 -21.24
C ASP A 837 -14.13 -4.62 -22.63
N LEU A 838 -15.21 -4.73 -23.41
CA LEU A 838 -15.41 -3.92 -24.59
C LEU A 838 -16.35 -2.76 -24.23
N THR A 839 -15.84 -1.54 -24.27
CA THR A 839 -16.59 -0.33 -23.94
C THR A 839 -16.42 0.72 -25.01
N MET A 840 -17.46 1.53 -25.22
CA MET A 840 -17.42 2.72 -26.10
C MET A 840 -18.08 3.92 -25.44
N SER A 841 -17.77 5.11 -25.92
CA SER A 841 -18.46 6.33 -25.55
C SER A 841 -19.63 6.57 -26.50
N ILE A 842 -20.82 6.84 -25.97
CA ILE A 842 -22.03 7.13 -26.73
C ILE A 842 -22.64 8.46 -26.31
N ASP A 843 -23.28 9.17 -27.23
CA ASP A 843 -24.11 10.36 -26.96
C ASP A 843 -25.57 9.93 -26.76
N THR A 844 -26.06 10.09 -25.54
CA THR A 844 -27.45 9.74 -25.17
C THR A 844 -28.41 10.92 -25.25
N ARG A 845 -27.91 12.15 -25.46
CA ARG A 845 -28.74 13.39 -25.52
C ARG A 845 -29.86 13.36 -26.53
N PRO A 846 -29.73 12.75 -27.74
CA PRO A 846 -30.81 12.66 -28.69
C PRO A 846 -32.01 11.81 -28.25
N TYR A 847 -31.83 10.99 -27.23
CA TYR A 847 -32.81 9.99 -26.80
C TYR A 847 -33.42 10.30 -25.42
N VAL A 848 -33.02 11.42 -24.80
CA VAL A 848 -33.42 11.80 -23.43
C VAL A 848 -33.96 13.22 -23.46
N THR A 849 -35.16 13.41 -22.89
CA THR A 849 -35.65 14.73 -22.57
C THR A 849 -34.89 15.27 -21.36
N ASN A 850 -34.16 16.37 -21.57
CA ASN A 850 -33.39 16.99 -20.50
C ASN A 850 -34.34 17.49 -19.38
N PRO A 851 -34.22 16.99 -18.14
CA PRO A 851 -35.09 17.40 -17.05
C PRO A 851 -34.76 18.79 -16.46
N GLY A 852 -33.77 19.50 -17.05
CA GLY A 852 -33.34 20.84 -16.60
C GLY A 852 -31.85 20.95 -16.32
N TYR A 853 -31.05 19.96 -16.65
CA TYR A 853 -29.59 20.05 -16.54
C TYR A 853 -29.06 21.17 -17.46
N LEU A 854 -28.21 22.03 -16.91
CA LEU A 854 -27.58 23.12 -17.68
C LEU A 854 -26.55 22.60 -18.68
N ALA A 855 -25.87 21.51 -18.32
CA ALA A 855 -24.87 20.89 -19.19
C ALA A 855 -24.95 19.35 -19.07
N PRO A 856 -25.90 18.71 -19.80
CA PRO A 856 -25.96 17.25 -19.81
C PRO A 856 -24.68 16.63 -20.41
N PRO A 857 -24.32 15.39 -20.02
CA PRO A 857 -23.08 14.75 -20.46
C PRO A 857 -23.08 14.60 -21.98
N SER A 858 -21.98 15.02 -22.62
CA SER A 858 -21.83 14.88 -24.08
C SER A 858 -21.67 13.42 -24.50
N THR A 859 -21.12 12.59 -23.63
CA THR A 859 -20.99 11.14 -23.82
C THR A 859 -21.06 10.42 -22.49
N VAL A 860 -21.51 9.16 -22.52
CA VAL A 860 -21.49 8.22 -21.41
C VAL A 860 -20.88 6.89 -21.88
N THR A 861 -20.31 6.13 -20.93
CA THR A 861 -19.72 4.82 -21.24
C THR A 861 -20.82 3.78 -21.44
N TYR A 862 -20.73 3.03 -22.54
CA TYR A 862 -21.58 1.89 -22.83
C TYR A 862 -20.73 0.62 -22.84
N PHE A 863 -21.12 -0.38 -22.05
CA PHE A 863 -20.51 -1.71 -22.05
C PHE A 863 -21.17 -2.53 -23.16
N ILE A 864 -20.41 -2.87 -24.18
CA ILE A 864 -20.84 -3.72 -25.30
C ILE A 864 -20.86 -5.18 -24.86
N SER A 865 -19.81 -5.58 -24.13
CA SER A 865 -19.68 -6.89 -23.49
C SER A 865 -20.19 -6.87 -22.06
N GLY A 866 -20.36 -8.03 -21.46
CA GLY A 866 -20.44 -8.16 -19.99
C GLY A 866 -19.17 -7.62 -19.32
N ARG A 867 -19.30 -7.06 -18.12
CA ARG A 867 -18.13 -6.57 -17.37
C ARG A 867 -17.19 -7.74 -17.04
N GLY A 868 -15.92 -7.62 -17.42
CA GLY A 868 -14.88 -8.63 -17.22
C GLY A 868 -15.13 -9.93 -17.96
N GLU A 869 -15.80 -9.88 -19.10
CA GLU A 869 -16.15 -11.04 -19.90
C GLU A 869 -14.93 -11.73 -20.50
N PHE A 870 -13.94 -10.95 -20.94
CA PHE A 870 -12.71 -11.43 -21.55
C PHE A 870 -11.55 -11.41 -20.55
N ARG A 871 -10.47 -12.14 -20.86
CA ARG A 871 -9.24 -12.14 -20.05
C ARG A 871 -8.01 -12.07 -20.94
N PHE A 872 -7.00 -11.36 -20.44
CA PHE A 872 -5.63 -11.44 -20.95
C PHE A 872 -5.01 -12.79 -20.60
N ASP A 873 -3.82 -13.06 -21.12
CA ASP A 873 -3.07 -14.27 -20.77
C ASP A 873 -2.66 -14.25 -19.30
N GLY A 874 -2.65 -15.41 -18.68
CA GLY A 874 -2.05 -15.63 -17.37
C GLY A 874 -0.54 -15.66 -17.49
N LEU A 875 0.16 -15.24 -16.46
CA LEU A 875 1.62 -15.34 -16.37
C LEU A 875 2.03 -16.59 -15.59
N SER A 876 3.11 -17.23 -16.04
CA SER A 876 3.81 -18.29 -15.33
C SER A 876 5.30 -17.96 -15.32
N ALA A 877 5.99 -18.21 -14.21
CA ALA A 877 7.43 -17.98 -14.14
C ALA A 877 8.10 -18.85 -13.08
N THR A 878 9.19 -19.49 -13.46
CA THR A 878 10.10 -20.18 -12.54
C THR A 878 11.29 -19.27 -12.25
N ASP A 879 11.50 -18.98 -10.97
CA ASP A 879 12.62 -18.17 -10.49
C ASP A 879 13.61 -19.06 -9.71
N LEU A 880 14.91 -18.78 -9.82
CA LEU A 880 15.98 -19.55 -9.20
C LEU A 880 16.92 -18.61 -8.43
N SER A 881 17.37 -19.03 -7.25
CA SER A 881 18.47 -18.39 -6.53
C SER A 881 19.52 -19.39 -6.11
N LEU A 882 20.79 -18.99 -6.19
CA LEU A 882 21.94 -19.70 -5.66
C LEU A 882 22.64 -18.78 -4.67
N SER A 883 22.70 -19.18 -3.40
CA SER A 883 23.37 -18.45 -2.33
C SER A 883 24.57 -19.26 -1.83
N TRP A 884 25.72 -18.61 -1.70
CA TRP A 884 26.94 -19.16 -1.11
C TRP A 884 27.32 -18.38 0.12
N ASN A 885 27.61 -19.10 1.21
CA ASN A 885 28.03 -18.52 2.48
C ASN A 885 29.27 -19.26 2.99
N HIS A 886 30.33 -18.54 3.31
CA HIS A 886 31.56 -19.12 3.81
C HIS A 886 32.04 -18.39 5.07
N SER A 887 32.27 -19.14 6.16
CA SER A 887 32.81 -18.59 7.41
C SER A 887 34.31 -18.42 7.28
N LEU A 888 34.83 -17.23 7.61
CA LEU A 888 36.26 -16.96 7.52
C LEU A 888 37.00 -17.58 8.70
N PRO A 889 38.00 -18.44 8.46
CA PRO A 889 38.81 -19.02 9.54
C PRO A 889 39.52 -17.92 10.36
N GLY A 890 39.48 -18.01 11.69
CA GLY A 890 40.14 -17.07 12.59
C GLY A 890 39.36 -15.78 12.89
N LEU A 891 38.27 -15.49 12.15
CA LEU A 891 37.34 -14.38 12.42
C LEU A 891 36.01 -14.95 12.91
N ASN A 892 35.90 -15.18 14.21
CA ASN A 892 34.69 -15.72 14.82
C ASN A 892 33.44 -14.93 14.37
N LYS A 893 32.45 -15.67 13.83
CA LYS A 893 31.16 -15.17 13.33
C LYS A 893 31.20 -14.42 12.01
N THR A 894 32.35 -14.14 11.38
CA THR A 894 32.37 -13.42 10.10
C THR A 894 32.16 -14.38 8.93
N GLN A 895 31.20 -14.07 8.08
CA GLN A 895 30.86 -14.82 6.88
C GLN A 895 30.94 -13.91 5.64
N VAL A 896 31.57 -14.38 4.58
CA VAL A 896 31.44 -13.81 3.23
C VAL A 896 30.30 -14.54 2.53
N TYR A 897 29.56 -13.84 1.73
CA TYR A 897 28.49 -14.45 0.93
C TYR A 897 28.41 -13.85 -0.47
N ALA A 898 27.87 -14.67 -1.39
CA ALA A 898 27.47 -14.28 -2.71
C ALA A 898 26.11 -14.88 -3.04
N ARG A 899 25.28 -14.16 -3.79
CA ARG A 899 23.97 -14.61 -4.20
C ARG A 899 23.68 -14.24 -5.64
N PHE A 900 23.25 -15.20 -6.44
CA PHE A 900 22.78 -15.03 -7.80
C PHE A 900 21.27 -15.30 -7.82
N VAL A 901 20.52 -14.45 -8.50
CA VAL A 901 19.08 -14.61 -8.68
C VAL A 901 18.75 -14.51 -10.15
N PHE A 902 18.02 -15.49 -10.64
CA PHE A 902 17.50 -15.58 -12.00
C PHE A 902 15.98 -15.60 -11.93
N ASN A 903 15.34 -14.58 -12.47
CA ASN A 903 13.89 -14.52 -12.58
C ASN A 903 13.45 -15.01 -13.96
N ASN A 904 12.35 -15.77 -14.01
CA ASN A 904 11.77 -16.28 -15.23
C ASN A 904 12.82 -17.05 -16.09
N ILE A 905 13.44 -18.08 -15.53
CA ILE A 905 14.58 -18.80 -16.15
C ILE A 905 14.25 -19.36 -17.54
N PHE A 906 12.98 -19.72 -17.80
CA PHE A 906 12.52 -20.24 -19.07
C PHE A 906 12.16 -19.15 -20.08
N ASN A 907 12.21 -17.87 -19.69
CA ASN A 907 11.88 -16.70 -20.49
C ASN A 907 10.45 -16.78 -21.08
N GLU A 908 9.49 -17.15 -20.26
CA GLU A 908 8.07 -17.14 -20.64
C GLU A 908 7.61 -15.71 -20.91
N GLN A 909 6.78 -15.51 -21.94
CA GLN A 909 6.44 -14.21 -22.49
C GLN A 909 4.93 -14.06 -22.73
N ALA A 910 4.13 -14.30 -21.70
CA ALA A 910 2.69 -14.15 -21.77
C ALA A 910 2.29 -12.70 -22.11
N LEU A 911 1.25 -12.54 -22.93
CA LEU A 911 0.68 -11.25 -23.31
C LEU A 911 -0.33 -10.81 -22.26
N THR A 912 0.14 -10.02 -21.27
CA THR A 912 -0.65 -9.62 -20.10
C THR A 912 -1.53 -8.39 -20.33
N SER A 913 -1.35 -7.68 -21.46
CA SER A 913 -2.19 -6.58 -21.89
C SER A 913 -2.00 -6.29 -23.39
N PHE A 914 -3.03 -5.77 -24.04
CA PHE A 914 -3.01 -5.26 -25.41
C PHE A 914 -4.07 -4.17 -25.57
N ASN A 915 -4.09 -3.52 -26.72
CA ASN A 915 -5.07 -2.49 -27.04
C ASN A 915 -6.47 -3.09 -27.17
N THR A 916 -7.41 -2.67 -26.34
CA THR A 916 -8.82 -3.12 -26.32
C THR A 916 -9.77 -2.05 -26.86
N THR A 917 -9.25 -1.03 -27.58
CA THR A 917 -10.04 0.10 -28.07
C THR A 917 -11.12 -0.37 -29.04
N VAL A 918 -12.34 0.08 -28.79
CA VAL A 918 -13.50 -0.08 -29.64
C VAL A 918 -13.91 1.29 -30.13
N LEU A 919 -14.29 1.37 -31.40
CA LEU A 919 -14.80 2.58 -32.06
C LEU A 919 -16.32 2.54 -32.08
N GLY A 920 -16.95 3.66 -31.78
CA GLY A 920 -18.36 3.93 -31.95
C GLY A 920 -18.56 5.20 -32.76
N LYS A 921 -19.81 5.66 -32.93
CA LYS A 921 -20.15 6.87 -33.69
C LYS A 921 -19.36 8.12 -33.30
N SER A 922 -19.03 8.26 -32.02
CA SER A 922 -18.25 9.38 -31.47
C SER A 922 -16.81 9.46 -31.99
N ASN A 923 -16.22 8.30 -32.35
CA ASN A 923 -14.83 8.19 -32.80
C ASN A 923 -14.69 7.77 -34.28
N ASP A 924 -15.78 7.29 -34.89
CA ASP A 924 -15.83 6.92 -36.31
C ASP A 924 -17.19 7.34 -36.93
N SER A 925 -17.13 8.34 -37.76
CA SER A 925 -18.34 8.93 -38.43
C SER A 925 -19.05 7.96 -39.37
N THR A 926 -18.40 6.87 -39.80
CA THR A 926 -19.00 5.86 -40.70
C THR A 926 -19.99 4.95 -39.96
N LEU A 927 -19.90 4.85 -38.63
CA LEU A 927 -20.78 4.04 -37.81
C LEU A 927 -22.11 4.77 -37.54
N ALA A 928 -23.18 4.00 -37.36
CA ALA A 928 -24.50 4.54 -37.05
C ALA A 928 -24.69 4.76 -35.55
N ALA A 929 -25.37 5.82 -35.16
CA ALA A 929 -25.88 5.99 -33.80
C ALA A 929 -27.02 5.02 -33.53
N PHE A 930 -27.25 4.71 -32.23
CA PHE A 930 -28.37 3.87 -31.82
C PHE A 930 -28.92 4.37 -30.48
N ASN A 931 -30.17 4.03 -30.20
CA ASN A 931 -30.80 4.34 -28.92
C ASN A 931 -30.44 3.25 -27.88
N PRO A 932 -29.57 3.52 -26.87
CA PRO A 932 -29.10 2.50 -25.93
C PRO A 932 -30.17 2.05 -24.94
N PHE A 933 -31.29 2.76 -24.83
CA PHE A 933 -32.41 2.44 -23.94
C PHE A 933 -33.36 1.40 -24.56
N THR A 934 -33.34 1.22 -25.88
CA THR A 934 -34.27 0.35 -26.61
C THR A 934 -33.60 -0.66 -27.53
N THR A 935 -32.34 -0.45 -27.88
CA THR A 935 -31.65 -1.22 -28.93
C THR A 935 -30.27 -1.67 -28.47
N ALA A 936 -29.95 -2.94 -28.65
CA ALA A 936 -28.58 -3.45 -28.49
C ALA A 936 -27.73 -3.08 -29.73
N PRO A 937 -26.49 -2.61 -29.58
CA PRO A 937 -25.63 -2.26 -30.69
C PRO A 937 -25.10 -3.49 -31.43
N ALA A 938 -25.01 -3.41 -32.77
CA ALA A 938 -24.49 -4.45 -33.64
C ALA A 938 -23.07 -4.13 -34.10
N GLU A 939 -22.17 -5.14 -34.13
CA GLU A 939 -20.83 -5.00 -34.70
C GLU A 939 -20.87 -4.72 -36.20
N GLY A 940 -19.99 -3.85 -36.65
CA GLY A 940 -19.97 -3.37 -38.05
C GLY A 940 -21.00 -2.30 -38.38
N VAL A 941 -22.03 -2.11 -37.54
CA VAL A 941 -23.09 -1.09 -37.74
C VAL A 941 -22.91 0.06 -36.73
N ASN A 942 -22.94 -0.25 -35.43
CA ASN A 942 -22.89 0.74 -34.35
C ASN A 942 -21.51 0.84 -33.68
N TRP A 943 -20.74 -0.24 -33.75
CA TRP A 943 -19.41 -0.33 -33.21
C TRP A 943 -18.53 -1.28 -34.02
N LYS A 944 -17.21 -1.13 -33.90
CA LYS A 944 -16.21 -2.06 -34.43
C LYS A 944 -14.94 -2.01 -33.61
N LYS A 945 -14.13 -3.06 -33.67
CA LYS A 945 -12.79 -3.05 -33.08
C LYS A 945 -11.93 -1.98 -33.77
N GLY A 946 -11.15 -1.26 -32.97
CA GLY A 946 -10.19 -0.28 -33.47
C GLY A 946 -9.08 -0.92 -34.29
N PRO A 947 -8.35 -0.15 -35.14
CA PRO A 947 -7.33 -0.69 -36.03
C PRO A 947 -6.15 -1.36 -35.30
N ASN A 948 -5.92 -0.98 -34.06
CA ASN A 948 -4.86 -1.54 -33.22
C ASN A 948 -5.38 -2.53 -32.17
N PHE A 949 -6.64 -2.97 -32.27
CA PHE A 949 -7.21 -3.94 -31.35
C PHE A 949 -6.42 -5.24 -31.35
N GLY A 950 -6.05 -5.74 -30.16
CA GLY A 950 -5.22 -6.93 -30.00
C GLY A 950 -3.72 -6.70 -30.19
N GLN A 951 -3.28 -5.50 -30.59
CA GLN A 951 -1.86 -5.18 -30.74
C GLN A 951 -1.26 -4.72 -29.40
N THR A 952 0.00 -5.06 -29.18
CA THR A 952 0.77 -4.62 -28.02
C THR A 952 1.06 -3.13 -28.09
N THR A 953 1.07 -2.48 -26.93
CA THR A 953 1.27 -1.01 -26.84
C THR A 953 2.67 -0.62 -26.37
N SER A 954 3.37 -1.53 -25.71
CA SER A 954 4.71 -1.31 -25.14
C SER A 954 5.36 -2.64 -24.73
N PRO A 955 6.66 -2.68 -24.40
CA PRO A 955 7.30 -3.86 -23.81
C PRO A 955 6.58 -4.35 -22.54
N SER A 956 5.99 -3.46 -21.74
CA SER A 956 5.22 -3.83 -20.55
C SER A 956 3.87 -4.50 -20.82
N SER A 957 3.47 -4.66 -22.09
CA SER A 957 2.34 -5.50 -22.49
C SER A 957 2.60 -6.98 -22.29
N TYR A 958 3.86 -7.36 -22.24
CA TYR A 958 4.30 -8.72 -21.99
C TYR A 958 4.67 -8.94 -20.54
N GLN A 959 4.66 -10.19 -20.11
CA GLN A 959 5.27 -10.65 -18.86
C GLN A 959 6.73 -10.19 -18.79
N SER A 960 7.21 -9.87 -17.58
CA SER A 960 8.63 -9.52 -17.38
C SER A 960 9.54 -10.63 -17.89
N PRO A 961 10.44 -10.34 -18.84
CA PRO A 961 11.31 -11.35 -19.44
C PRO A 961 12.34 -11.88 -18.43
N ARG A 962 13.03 -12.95 -18.76
CA ARG A 962 14.15 -13.47 -17.98
C ARG A 962 15.13 -12.34 -17.67
N ASN A 963 15.47 -12.22 -16.39
CA ASN A 963 16.52 -11.31 -15.94
C ASN A 963 17.30 -11.92 -14.79
N TYR A 964 18.50 -11.39 -14.54
CA TYR A 964 19.29 -11.81 -13.40
C TYR A 964 19.99 -10.63 -12.73
N TYR A 965 20.30 -10.82 -11.47
CA TYR A 965 21.12 -9.91 -10.69
C TYR A 965 21.97 -10.70 -9.69
N PHE A 966 23.03 -10.09 -9.18
CA PHE A 966 23.83 -10.72 -8.15
C PHE A 966 24.15 -9.74 -7.03
N SER A 967 24.40 -10.29 -5.85
CA SER A 967 24.86 -9.53 -4.69
C SER A 967 25.99 -10.28 -3.99
N ALA A 968 26.90 -9.53 -3.39
CA ALA A 968 27.98 -10.05 -2.59
C ALA A 968 28.16 -9.18 -1.34
N GLY A 969 28.74 -9.75 -0.30
CA GLY A 969 28.94 -9.02 0.93
C GLY A 969 29.56 -9.86 2.04
N PHE A 970 29.57 -9.29 3.23
CA PHE A 970 29.99 -9.99 4.45
C PHE A 970 29.05 -9.66 5.62
N ARG A 971 29.00 -10.57 6.57
CA ARG A 971 28.25 -10.46 7.84
C ARG A 971 29.19 -10.82 8.99
N PHE A 972 28.98 -10.18 10.14
CA PHE A 972 29.78 -10.43 11.34
C PHE A 972 28.94 -10.30 12.61
#